data_a2830a270a83d1533f9d0673100cb3ff
#
_entry.id   a2830a270a83d1533f9d0673100cb3ff
#
_cell.length_a   1.000
_cell.length_b   1.000
_cell.length_c   1.000
_cell.angle_alpha   90.00
_cell.angle_beta   90.00
_cell.angle_gamma   90.00
#
_symmetry.space_group_name_H-M   'P 1'
#
loop_
_entity.id
_entity.type
_entity.pdbx_description
1 polymer ?
#
loop_
_entity_poly.entity_id
_entity_poly.type
_entity_poly.pdbx_seq_one_letter_code
_entity_poly.pdbx_strand_id
1 'polypeptide(L)'
;MEIQATDLSARLLATENLTVVRSAVPTASFDIQSRVLTLPIWKDMTPEIEDMLVGHEVAHALYTGEDYVKPIEANPKIMSYLNVIEDVRIEKLIKRKYPGLRKRMNEGYKQLNDRDFFGVKQLPLETLNLIDKMNLYFKAGYQCGVKFDSDEKHFVTRAERTETIEEVIELAQEIYDWSKEQAEKKKKQKQEEQANKPKGDSSDEDEGDPTSADPNTPQSDDDWDGDQEEGKKPAGGDTGGKEQDIDEQLESKTERNFNNKLETLADQSTQYIYHKMPNCIPYDPVVPFQRILKESSKLEEMQLAEYYMRRIYGGTMPSDKQAYQKRLIEEVNKFKTDSTSAVNYLVKEFEMKKSATQLKRAHQAKLGSLDMKKVWGYKLKDDLFKRVTVLPDGKNHGMLFLLDWSGSMDTVIEDTLKQVINLAMFCNKVQIPYRVLAFTSQYPLDTAERSMVSDTDYRMRSMTEGQMVTWRGFHLLELFSNRMSMSEFNTMIKRVMDKRFFWNKGYDLGGTPLNEALVWVYHNLGYYMRENRIEKMNFITLSDGAGAHLNSTMSLPKRNYVNGKMVNMRHLVRDDVTKKSYPIDIEQQTESILKMIKDRHGCKVVGFYICPNRKYALGSALKDNLSAFRGDVADMIDIMRKAFKEQGFYSLHGSGRDDLFIVPAEATQIDEGTLEVTADMNSRALSRNLGKYLNTKKTSRILLSKFIDYVA
;
A
#
# COMPACT_ATOMS: atom_id res chain seq x y z
N MET A 1 -3.67 -2.32 9.33
CA MET A 1 -3.73 -0.85 9.47
C MET A 1 -2.49 -0.29 10.16
N GLU A 2 -1.96 -0.93 11.20
CA GLU A 2 -0.78 -0.43 11.95
C GLU A 2 0.49 -0.29 11.09
N ILE A 3 0.82 -1.30 10.26
CA ILE A 3 2.03 -1.26 9.39
C ILE A 3 2.04 -0.04 8.47
N GLN A 4 0.91 0.31 7.88
CA GLN A 4 0.83 1.48 6.97
C GLN A 4 0.95 2.81 7.71
N ALA A 5 0.51 2.88 8.95
CA ALA A 5 0.61 4.09 9.77
C ALA A 5 2.07 4.37 10.13
N THR A 6 2.82 3.36 10.58
CA THR A 6 4.26 3.49 10.90
C THR A 6 5.09 3.84 9.67
N ASP A 7 4.84 3.19 8.53
CA ASP A 7 5.52 3.48 7.28
C ASP A 7 5.26 4.92 6.80
N LEU A 8 4.02 5.41 6.97
CA LEU A 8 3.68 6.80 6.66
C LEU A 8 4.38 7.78 7.61
N SER A 9 4.40 7.46 8.91
CA SER A 9 5.06 8.29 9.93
C SER A 9 6.56 8.41 9.64
N ALA A 10 7.24 7.30 9.30
CA ALA A 10 8.66 7.30 8.94
C ALA A 10 8.95 8.23 7.75
N ARG A 11 8.15 8.16 6.69
CA ARG A 11 8.31 9.04 5.50
C ARG A 11 8.02 10.50 5.77
N LEU A 12 6.99 10.79 6.56
CA LEU A 12 6.65 12.16 6.95
C LEU A 12 7.74 12.79 7.81
N LEU A 13 8.31 12.03 8.75
CA LEU A 13 9.40 12.49 9.60
C LEU A 13 10.70 12.68 8.80
N ALA A 14 11.01 11.76 7.89
CA ALA A 14 12.18 11.86 7.00
C ALA A 14 12.04 12.97 5.94
N THR A 15 10.84 13.48 5.70
CA THR A 15 10.54 14.44 4.61
C THR A 15 10.90 13.90 3.21
N GLU A 16 10.97 12.59 3.07
CA GLU A 16 11.28 11.90 1.82
C GLU A 16 10.52 10.57 1.68
N ASN A 17 10.46 10.04 0.47
CA ASN A 17 9.76 8.78 0.19
C ASN A 17 10.69 7.56 0.34
N LEU A 18 11.16 7.33 1.56
CA LEU A 18 12.02 6.18 1.89
C LEU A 18 11.27 4.84 1.83
N THR A 19 12.03 3.78 1.63
CA THR A 19 11.51 2.41 1.61
C THR A 19 11.58 1.80 3.01
N VAL A 20 10.42 1.37 3.55
CA VAL A 20 10.37 0.68 4.84
C VAL A 20 10.25 -0.83 4.63
N VAL A 21 11.10 -1.60 5.30
CA VAL A 21 11.15 -3.08 5.27
C VAL A 21 11.04 -3.58 6.70
N ARG A 22 10.29 -4.66 6.91
CA ARG A 22 10.28 -5.38 8.18
C ARG A 22 10.96 -6.74 8.01
N SER A 23 11.88 -7.04 8.90
CA SER A 23 12.63 -8.30 8.86
C SER A 23 12.88 -8.82 10.27
N ALA A 24 13.16 -10.13 10.39
CA ALA A 24 13.58 -10.74 11.64
C ALA A 24 15.06 -10.43 11.94
N VAL A 25 15.36 -9.14 12.04
CA VAL A 25 16.69 -8.60 12.39
C VAL A 25 16.72 -8.20 13.86
N PRO A 26 17.91 -8.15 14.49
CA PRO A 26 18.03 -7.77 15.89
C PRO A 26 17.56 -6.34 16.16
N THR A 27 17.95 -5.40 15.34
CA THR A 27 17.65 -3.97 15.54
C THR A 27 17.16 -3.31 14.25
N ALA A 28 16.63 -2.09 14.38
CA ALA A 28 16.39 -1.23 13.24
C ALA A 28 17.71 -0.81 12.59
N SER A 29 17.69 -0.51 11.32
CA SER A 29 18.85 0.04 10.59
C SER A 29 18.38 0.86 9.39
N PHE A 30 19.16 1.89 9.08
CA PHE A 30 18.93 2.71 7.90
C PHE A 30 20.11 2.61 6.94
N ASP A 31 19.86 2.15 5.72
CA ASP A 31 20.85 2.16 4.65
C ASP A 31 20.84 3.52 3.93
N ILE A 32 21.93 4.26 4.09
CA ILE A 32 22.07 5.62 3.56
C ILE A 32 22.08 5.62 2.02
N GLN A 33 22.68 4.61 1.38
CA GLN A 33 22.80 4.55 -0.08
C GLN A 33 21.51 4.14 -0.75
N SER A 34 20.88 3.06 -0.29
CA SER A 34 19.65 2.54 -0.87
C SER A 34 18.38 3.22 -0.34
N ARG A 35 18.49 4.08 0.68
CA ARG A 35 17.41 4.78 1.38
C ARG A 35 16.34 3.81 1.90
N VAL A 36 16.79 2.70 2.49
CA VAL A 36 15.96 1.63 3.04
C VAL A 36 16.04 1.67 4.56
N LEU A 37 14.87 1.86 5.20
CA LEU A 37 14.67 1.71 6.64
C LEU A 37 14.25 0.26 6.92
N THR A 38 15.06 -0.49 7.63
CA THR A 38 14.73 -1.84 8.11
C THR A 38 14.27 -1.77 9.55
N LEU A 39 13.04 -2.21 9.83
CA LEU A 39 12.49 -2.31 11.18
C LEU A 39 12.48 -3.77 11.64
N PRO A 40 12.85 -4.04 12.89
CA PRO A 40 12.84 -5.39 13.43
C PRO A 40 11.41 -5.89 13.69
N ILE A 41 11.25 -7.20 13.71
CA ILE A 41 10.04 -7.88 14.17
C ILE A 41 10.37 -8.48 15.52
N TRP A 42 9.89 -7.85 16.61
CA TRP A 42 10.08 -8.33 17.97
C TRP A 42 8.78 -8.90 18.54
N LYS A 43 8.90 -9.91 19.43
CA LYS A 43 7.76 -10.56 20.06
C LYS A 43 6.90 -9.61 20.89
N ASP A 44 7.55 -8.68 21.60
CA ASP A 44 6.91 -7.74 22.54
C ASP A 44 7.14 -6.28 22.13
N MET A 45 7.04 -5.99 20.83
CA MET A 45 7.14 -4.62 20.31
C MET A 45 5.97 -3.78 20.80
N THR A 46 6.27 -2.70 21.51
CA THR A 46 5.26 -1.71 21.89
C THR A 46 5.27 -0.55 20.88
N PRO A 47 4.15 0.20 20.74
CA PRO A 47 4.11 1.37 19.86
C PRO A 47 5.18 2.43 20.22
N GLU A 48 5.51 2.60 21.50
CA GLU A 48 6.52 3.53 21.95
C GLU A 48 7.93 3.11 21.54
N ILE A 49 8.23 1.81 21.61
CA ILE A 49 9.52 1.25 21.14
C ILE A 49 9.61 1.37 19.62
N GLU A 50 8.53 1.05 18.88
CA GLU A 50 8.52 1.17 17.42
C GLU A 50 8.70 2.64 16.99
N ASP A 51 7.98 3.58 17.61
CA ASP A 51 8.12 5.02 17.35
C ASP A 51 9.54 5.53 17.67
N MET A 52 10.16 5.02 18.73
CA MET A 52 11.53 5.36 19.11
C MET A 52 12.53 4.85 18.07
N LEU A 53 12.42 3.59 17.64
CA LEU A 53 13.28 3.01 16.61
C LEU A 53 13.12 3.75 15.27
N VAL A 54 11.88 4.02 14.85
CA VAL A 54 11.62 4.81 13.64
C VAL A 54 12.23 6.21 13.76
N GLY A 55 12.04 6.87 14.89
CA GLY A 55 12.58 8.21 15.13
C GLY A 55 14.09 8.25 15.08
N HIS A 56 14.77 7.24 15.64
CA HIS A 56 16.21 7.10 15.63
C HIS A 56 16.75 6.89 14.20
N GLU A 57 16.21 5.94 13.46
CA GLU A 57 16.66 5.64 12.10
C GLU A 57 16.35 6.77 11.10
N VAL A 58 15.21 7.43 11.28
CA VAL A 58 14.87 8.64 10.50
C VAL A 58 15.85 9.78 10.81
N ALA A 59 16.36 9.88 12.04
CA ALA A 59 17.39 10.85 12.36
C ALA A 59 18.69 10.58 11.61
N HIS A 60 19.10 9.30 11.47
CA HIS A 60 20.19 8.92 10.57
C HIS A 60 19.92 9.31 9.12
N ALA A 61 18.69 9.04 8.63
CA ALA A 61 18.28 9.41 7.27
C ALA A 61 18.42 10.91 6.98
N LEU A 62 18.12 11.74 7.97
CA LEU A 62 18.12 13.21 7.83
C LEU A 62 19.50 13.85 8.02
N TYR A 63 20.31 13.29 8.90
CA TYR A 63 21.47 14.01 9.43
C TYR A 63 22.80 13.29 9.24
N THR A 64 22.83 11.97 9.06
CA THR A 64 24.07 11.21 8.84
C THR A 64 24.37 11.12 7.35
N GLY A 65 25.48 11.71 6.93
CA GLY A 65 25.96 11.72 5.55
C GLY A 65 26.96 10.59 5.24
N GLU A 66 27.38 10.50 3.98
CA GLU A 66 28.37 9.50 3.53
C GLU A 66 29.75 9.69 4.19
N ASP A 67 30.07 10.89 4.68
CA ASP A 67 31.32 11.19 5.36
C ASP A 67 31.49 10.44 6.69
N TYR A 68 30.40 9.87 7.23
CA TYR A 68 30.42 9.06 8.44
C TYR A 68 31.25 7.77 8.31
N VAL A 69 31.38 7.22 7.12
CA VAL A 69 32.08 5.94 6.88
C VAL A 69 33.61 6.09 6.85
N LYS A 70 34.09 7.21 6.37
CA LYS A 70 35.55 7.46 6.18
C LYS A 70 36.43 7.27 7.43
N PRO A 71 36.04 7.78 8.62
CA PRO A 71 36.80 7.54 9.85
C PRO A 71 36.85 6.09 10.28
N ILE A 72 35.77 5.34 10.04
CA ILE A 72 35.67 3.92 10.38
C ILE A 72 36.60 3.08 9.49
N GLU A 73 36.68 3.42 8.20
CA GLU A 73 37.60 2.77 7.26
C GLU A 73 39.08 3.03 7.67
N ALA A 74 39.39 4.22 8.18
CA ALA A 74 40.73 4.58 8.64
C ALA A 74 41.11 3.93 9.98
N ASN A 75 40.17 3.83 10.91
CA ASN A 75 40.37 3.24 12.24
C ASN A 75 39.07 2.52 12.73
N PRO A 76 38.92 1.22 12.45
CA PRO A 76 37.75 0.47 12.87
C PRO A 76 37.46 0.48 14.39
N LYS A 77 38.47 0.71 15.23
CA LYS A 77 38.35 0.72 16.70
C LYS A 77 37.58 1.93 17.23
N ILE A 78 37.42 3.00 16.43
CA ILE A 78 36.65 4.20 16.80
C ILE A 78 35.17 4.04 16.61
N MET A 79 34.71 2.95 15.94
CA MET A 79 33.33 2.78 15.51
C MET A 79 32.31 2.92 16.66
N SER A 80 32.53 2.28 17.80
CA SER A 80 31.60 2.37 18.94
C SER A 80 31.54 3.78 19.54
N TYR A 81 32.65 4.50 19.56
CA TYR A 81 32.71 5.90 20.01
C TYR A 81 31.97 6.82 19.06
N LEU A 82 32.20 6.63 17.76
CA LEU A 82 31.55 7.41 16.71
C LEU A 82 30.05 7.20 16.72
N ASN A 83 29.57 5.95 16.84
CA ASN A 83 28.16 5.61 16.93
C ASN A 83 27.48 6.34 18.11
N VAL A 84 28.03 6.23 19.31
CA VAL A 84 27.44 6.84 20.50
C VAL A 84 27.35 8.37 20.37
N ILE A 85 28.40 9.05 19.89
CA ILE A 85 28.40 10.51 19.76
C ILE A 85 27.50 10.98 18.63
N GLU A 86 27.45 10.24 17.51
CA GLU A 86 26.52 10.53 16.41
C GLU A 86 25.06 10.37 16.86
N ASP A 87 24.73 9.30 17.61
CA ASP A 87 23.41 9.10 18.18
C ASP A 87 22.97 10.30 19.05
N VAL A 88 23.88 10.81 19.89
CA VAL A 88 23.60 12.02 20.70
C VAL A 88 23.26 13.22 19.81
N ARG A 89 24.04 13.45 18.74
CA ARG A 89 23.82 14.57 17.82
C ARG A 89 22.51 14.45 17.07
N ILE A 90 22.29 13.32 16.40
CA ILE A 90 21.10 13.14 15.54
C ILE A 90 19.80 13.11 16.33
N GLU A 91 19.80 12.47 17.52
CA GLU A 91 18.62 12.44 18.37
C GLU A 91 18.30 13.84 18.94
N LYS A 92 19.30 14.64 19.27
CA LYS A 92 19.10 16.04 19.64
C LYS A 92 18.44 16.83 18.51
N LEU A 93 18.95 16.67 17.28
CA LEU A 93 18.46 17.38 16.09
C LEU A 93 17.01 16.99 15.75
N ILE A 94 16.69 15.69 15.75
CA ILE A 94 15.32 15.25 15.45
C ILE A 94 14.32 15.62 16.55
N LYS A 95 14.73 15.54 17.82
CA LYS A 95 13.89 15.98 18.97
C LYS A 95 13.64 17.49 18.94
N ARG A 96 14.56 18.29 18.39
CA ARG A 96 14.39 19.73 18.16
C ARG A 96 13.44 20.00 17.00
N LYS A 97 13.60 19.27 15.88
CA LYS A 97 12.75 19.39 14.68
C LYS A 97 11.32 18.93 14.97
N TYR A 98 11.14 17.84 15.73
CA TYR A 98 9.85 17.24 16.05
C TYR A 98 9.65 17.08 17.56
N PRO A 99 9.23 18.13 18.28
CA PRO A 99 9.10 18.10 19.75
C PRO A 99 8.16 17.00 20.27
N GLY A 100 7.13 16.62 19.50
CA GLY A 100 6.21 15.53 19.85
C GLY A 100 6.88 14.15 19.91
N LEU A 101 7.92 13.92 19.12
CA LEU A 101 8.68 12.68 19.11
C LEU A 101 9.51 12.49 20.39
N ARG A 102 9.92 13.58 21.03
CA ARG A 102 10.74 13.56 22.27
C ARG A 102 10.12 12.69 23.36
N LYS A 103 8.81 12.84 23.59
CA LYS A 103 8.10 12.05 24.62
C LYS A 103 8.10 10.57 24.27
N ARG A 104 7.83 10.22 23.00
CA ARG A 104 7.79 8.83 22.53
C ARG A 104 9.14 8.15 22.62
N MET A 105 10.19 8.81 22.17
CA MET A 105 11.57 8.28 22.25
C MET A 105 11.98 8.05 23.72
N ASN A 106 11.72 9.00 24.59
CA ASN A 106 12.06 8.85 26.01
C ASN A 106 11.31 7.68 26.67
N GLU A 107 10.03 7.48 26.32
CA GLU A 107 9.24 6.35 26.84
C GLU A 107 9.73 5.01 26.28
N GLY A 108 10.10 4.96 24.99
CA GLY A 108 10.70 3.79 24.36
C GLY A 108 12.01 3.38 25.03
N TYR A 109 12.94 4.30 25.21
CA TYR A 109 14.20 4.04 25.94
C TYR A 109 14.00 3.64 27.40
N LYS A 110 13.02 4.24 28.09
CA LYS A 110 12.66 3.84 29.44
C LYS A 110 12.20 2.39 29.50
N GLN A 111 11.31 1.98 28.58
CA GLN A 111 10.85 0.59 28.51
C GLN A 111 12.00 -0.40 28.23
N LEU A 112 12.97 -0.03 27.38
CA LEU A 112 14.16 -0.84 27.14
C LEU A 112 15.06 -0.92 28.38
N ASN A 113 15.25 0.19 29.07
CA ASN A 113 16.03 0.23 30.33
C ASN A 113 15.35 -0.58 31.44
N ASP A 114 14.02 -0.51 31.58
CA ASP A 114 13.25 -1.31 32.54
C ASP A 114 13.39 -2.81 32.29
N ARG A 115 13.58 -3.21 31.03
CA ARG A 115 13.89 -4.59 30.60
C ARG A 115 15.40 -4.92 30.70
N ASP A 116 16.23 -4.03 31.25
CA ASP A 116 17.68 -4.17 31.39
C ASP A 116 18.45 -4.42 30.06
N PHE A 117 18.01 -3.77 28.99
CA PHE A 117 18.66 -3.93 27.68
C PHE A 117 20.12 -3.53 27.67
N PHE A 118 20.49 -2.54 28.45
CA PHE A 118 21.89 -2.08 28.58
C PHE A 118 22.73 -3.00 29.48
N GLY A 119 22.12 -3.98 30.17
CA GLY A 119 22.83 -4.93 31.05
C GLY A 119 23.43 -4.30 32.28
N VAL A 120 22.85 -3.18 32.77
CA VAL A 120 23.43 -2.37 33.87
C VAL A 120 22.91 -2.75 35.25
N LYS A 121 21.82 -3.55 35.36
CA LYS A 121 21.28 -3.95 36.68
C LYS A 121 22.22 -4.84 37.47
N GLN A 122 23.15 -5.51 36.80
CA GLN A 122 24.11 -6.43 37.41
C GLN A 122 25.54 -5.89 37.45
N LEU A 123 25.81 -4.71 36.86
CA LEU A 123 27.14 -4.11 36.80
C LEU A 123 27.19 -2.87 37.69
N PRO A 124 28.25 -2.73 38.52
CA PRO A 124 28.47 -1.45 39.21
C PRO A 124 28.71 -0.34 38.22
N LEU A 125 27.91 0.72 38.22
CA LEU A 125 27.99 1.86 37.30
C LEU A 125 29.37 2.54 37.32
N GLU A 126 30.10 2.41 38.42
CA GLU A 126 31.44 2.96 38.61
C GLU A 126 32.52 2.21 37.78
N THR A 127 32.22 1.00 37.32
CA THR A 127 33.13 0.20 36.50
C THR A 127 33.03 0.46 35.00
N LEU A 128 32.03 1.25 34.59
CA LEU A 128 31.81 1.59 33.21
C LEU A 128 32.87 2.59 32.69
N ASN A 129 33.29 2.41 31.44
CA ASN A 129 34.15 3.38 30.78
C ASN A 129 33.36 4.65 30.38
N LEU A 130 34.04 5.72 29.95
CA LEU A 130 33.39 6.99 29.64
C LEU A 130 32.33 6.87 28.57
N ILE A 131 32.59 6.11 27.49
CA ILE A 131 31.63 5.99 26.37
C ILE A 131 30.38 5.22 26.80
N ASP A 132 30.49 4.21 27.66
CA ASP A 132 29.36 3.51 28.25
C ASP A 132 28.52 4.41 29.15
N LYS A 133 29.17 5.20 29.99
CA LYS A 133 28.52 6.21 30.83
C LYS A 133 27.73 7.22 29.96
N MET A 134 28.32 7.70 28.86
CA MET A 134 27.70 8.64 27.95
C MET A 134 26.51 7.99 27.21
N ASN A 135 26.65 6.76 26.70
CA ASN A 135 25.57 6.04 26.04
C ASN A 135 24.33 5.91 26.95
N LEU A 136 24.52 5.49 28.21
CA LEU A 136 23.46 5.39 29.18
C LEU A 136 22.83 6.74 29.53
N TYR A 137 23.65 7.75 29.77
CA TYR A 137 23.18 9.09 30.15
C TYR A 137 22.30 9.71 29.08
N PHE A 138 22.68 9.63 27.81
CA PHE A 138 21.95 10.24 26.71
C PHE A 138 20.70 9.45 26.29
N LYS A 139 20.73 8.12 26.38
CA LYS A 139 19.59 7.24 26.02
C LYS A 139 18.61 7.05 27.18
N ALA A 140 19.09 6.71 28.39
CA ALA A 140 18.23 6.47 29.56
C ALA A 140 17.96 7.74 30.40
N GLY A 141 18.68 8.83 30.17
CA GLY A 141 18.52 10.09 30.88
C GLY A 141 19.22 10.10 32.25
N TYR A 142 19.14 11.23 32.94
CA TYR A 142 19.78 11.43 34.25
C TYR A 142 19.31 10.46 35.34
N GLN A 143 18.15 9.81 35.17
CA GLN A 143 17.62 8.82 36.11
C GLN A 143 18.42 7.51 36.11
N CYS A 144 19.30 7.28 35.14
CA CYS A 144 20.16 6.08 35.11
C CYS A 144 21.20 6.02 36.24
N GLY A 145 21.39 7.13 37.00
CA GLY A 145 22.28 7.20 38.16
C GLY A 145 23.76 7.29 37.83
N VAL A 146 24.13 7.44 36.56
CA VAL A 146 25.53 7.60 36.12
C VAL A 146 26.10 8.90 36.63
N LYS A 147 27.33 8.83 37.21
CA LYS A 147 28.09 9.98 37.66
C LYS A 147 29.34 10.15 36.80
N PHE A 148 29.62 11.39 36.43
CA PHE A 148 30.83 11.75 35.69
C PHE A 148 31.83 12.44 36.60
N ASP A 149 33.06 12.07 36.46
CA ASP A 149 34.18 12.71 37.17
C ASP A 149 34.45 14.12 36.60
N SER A 150 35.22 14.92 37.32
CA SER A 150 35.57 16.31 36.91
C SER A 150 36.16 16.33 35.48
N ASP A 151 37.00 15.35 35.18
CA ASP A 151 37.74 15.22 33.91
C ASP A 151 36.87 14.65 32.77
N GLU A 152 35.77 14.02 33.10
CA GLU A 152 34.83 13.45 32.11
C GLU A 152 33.74 14.47 31.68
N LYS A 153 33.40 15.45 32.55
CA LYS A 153 32.28 16.38 32.33
C LYS A 153 32.41 17.24 31.10
N HIS A 154 33.61 17.60 30.71
CA HIS A 154 33.82 18.44 29.55
C HIS A 154 33.49 17.72 28.25
N PHE A 155 33.74 16.39 28.15
CA PHE A 155 33.34 15.56 27.01
C PHE A 155 31.82 15.47 26.87
N VAL A 156 31.12 15.26 27.99
CA VAL A 156 29.65 15.24 28.01
C VAL A 156 29.07 16.58 27.52
N THR A 157 29.62 17.70 28.03
CA THR A 157 29.14 19.03 27.62
C THR A 157 29.41 19.31 26.14
N ARG A 158 30.56 18.84 25.59
CA ARG A 158 30.86 18.96 24.17
C ARG A 158 29.90 18.09 23.34
N ALA A 159 29.60 16.84 23.74
CA ALA A 159 28.68 15.98 23.05
C ALA A 159 27.25 16.58 22.99
N GLU A 160 26.78 17.21 24.09
CA GLU A 160 25.52 17.94 24.08
C GLU A 160 25.47 19.10 23.07
N ARG A 161 26.62 19.67 22.71
CA ARG A 161 26.72 20.85 21.84
C ARG A 161 27.04 20.53 20.39
N THR A 162 27.48 19.30 20.05
CA THR A 162 27.79 18.90 18.67
C THR A 162 26.62 19.14 17.73
N GLU A 163 26.87 19.81 16.62
CA GLU A 163 25.88 20.09 15.55
C GLU A 163 26.28 19.47 14.21
N THR A 164 27.59 19.33 13.94
CA THR A 164 28.11 18.83 12.67
C THR A 164 28.75 17.44 12.81
N ILE A 165 28.92 16.73 11.69
CA ILE A 165 29.56 15.41 11.68
C ILE A 165 31.05 15.50 11.97
N GLU A 166 31.71 16.60 11.54
CA GLU A 166 33.13 16.85 11.77
C GLU A 166 33.40 16.97 13.27
N GLU A 167 32.56 17.70 14.00
CA GLU A 167 32.66 17.81 15.47
C GLU A 167 32.47 16.46 16.17
N VAL A 168 31.62 15.57 15.63
CA VAL A 168 31.40 14.19 16.12
C VAL A 168 32.69 13.37 15.94
N ILE A 169 33.29 13.42 14.75
CA ILE A 169 34.51 12.69 14.42
C ILE A 169 35.67 13.12 15.33
N GLU A 170 35.87 14.43 15.47
CA GLU A 170 36.89 14.99 16.32
C GLU A 170 36.71 14.57 17.78
N LEU A 171 35.49 14.71 18.32
CA LEU A 171 35.18 14.37 19.70
C LEU A 171 35.29 12.87 19.97
N ALA A 172 34.84 12.02 19.05
CA ALA A 172 34.95 10.58 19.17
C ALA A 172 36.43 10.11 19.21
N GLN A 173 37.30 10.72 18.37
CA GLN A 173 38.71 10.44 18.38
C GLN A 173 39.36 10.87 19.69
N GLU A 174 39.07 12.07 20.19
CA GLU A 174 39.59 12.55 21.46
C GLU A 174 39.18 11.66 22.65
N ILE A 175 37.89 11.23 22.70
CA ILE A 175 37.43 10.36 23.79
C ILE A 175 38.10 8.99 23.68
N TYR A 176 38.33 8.47 22.48
CA TYR A 176 39.01 7.20 22.26
C TYR A 176 40.46 7.29 22.78
N ASP A 177 41.19 8.32 22.37
CA ASP A 177 42.62 8.54 22.78
C ASP A 177 42.72 8.73 24.30
N TRP A 178 41.82 9.53 24.90
CA TRP A 178 41.75 9.73 26.34
C TRP A 178 41.47 8.42 27.08
N SER A 179 40.48 7.63 26.59
CA SER A 179 40.13 6.33 27.18
C SER A 179 41.29 5.34 27.14
N LYS A 180 42.07 5.36 26.05
CA LYS A 180 43.28 4.55 25.90
C LYS A 180 44.33 4.92 26.92
N GLU A 181 44.61 6.24 27.08
CA GLU A 181 45.51 6.72 28.09
C GLU A 181 45.12 6.32 29.53
N GLN A 182 43.80 6.40 29.86
CA GLN A 182 43.30 5.99 31.15
C GLN A 182 43.46 4.48 31.40
N ALA A 183 43.19 3.66 30.38
CA ALA A 183 43.38 2.22 30.46
C ALA A 183 44.85 1.84 30.68
N GLU A 184 45.79 2.52 30.00
CA GLU A 184 47.23 2.31 30.20
C GLU A 184 47.68 2.75 31.58
N LYS A 185 47.21 3.89 32.10
CA LYS A 185 47.51 4.35 33.48
C LYS A 185 47.02 3.36 34.53
N LYS A 186 45.78 2.87 34.42
CA LYS A 186 45.23 1.88 35.31
C LYS A 186 45.98 0.53 35.29
N LYS A 187 46.49 0.16 34.13
CA LYS A 187 47.29 -1.05 33.96
C LYS A 187 48.68 -0.92 34.65
N LYS A 188 49.33 0.22 34.51
CA LYS A 188 50.61 0.53 35.17
C LYS A 188 50.46 0.56 36.70
N GLN A 189 49.40 1.22 37.20
CA GLN A 189 49.08 1.24 38.65
C GLN A 189 48.87 -0.16 39.22
N LYS A 190 48.08 -1.02 38.53
CA LYS A 190 47.86 -2.40 38.95
C LYS A 190 49.15 -3.25 38.95
N GLN A 191 50.04 -2.99 38.02
CA GLN A 191 51.36 -3.65 37.97
C GLN A 191 52.30 -3.18 39.12
N GLU A 192 52.28 -1.89 39.46
CA GLU A 192 53.02 -1.33 40.60
C GLU A 192 52.46 -1.81 41.94
N GLU A 193 51.12 -1.92 42.08
CA GLU A 193 50.49 -2.47 43.29
C GLU A 193 50.73 -3.99 43.45
N GLN A 194 50.84 -4.73 42.35
CA GLN A 194 51.24 -6.17 42.41
C GLN A 194 52.71 -6.38 42.67
N ALA A 195 53.54 -5.46 42.23
CA ALA A 195 55.01 -5.48 42.49
C ALA A 195 55.34 -5.08 43.93
N ASN A 196 54.49 -4.28 44.60
CA ASN A 196 54.69 -3.82 45.98
C ASN A 196 54.01 -4.66 47.07
N LYS A 197 53.41 -5.82 46.71
CA LYS A 197 52.95 -6.77 47.74
C LYS A 197 54.17 -7.46 48.34
N PRO A 198 54.42 -7.35 49.67
CA PRO A 198 55.52 -8.07 50.31
C PRO A 198 55.26 -9.58 50.17
N LYS A 199 56.30 -10.29 49.67
CA LYS A 199 56.36 -11.76 49.70
C LYS A 199 56.38 -12.17 51.16
N GLY A 200 55.20 -12.59 51.68
CA GLY A 200 55.12 -13.33 52.95
C GLY A 200 55.67 -14.73 52.76
N ASP A 201 56.76 -14.95 53.44
CA ASP A 201 57.39 -16.23 53.67
C ASP A 201 56.47 -17.06 54.58
N SER A 202 56.01 -18.23 54.16
CA SER A 202 55.56 -19.30 55.06
C SER A 202 55.68 -20.64 54.32
N SER A 203 56.79 -21.30 54.60
CA SER A 203 56.84 -22.75 54.67
C SER A 203 55.82 -23.26 55.70
N ASP A 204 55.02 -24.25 55.37
CA ASP A 204 55.03 -25.52 56.09
C ASP A 204 54.01 -26.48 55.43
N GLU A 205 54.52 -27.71 55.38
CA GLU A 205 53.92 -28.95 55.03
C GLU A 205 52.68 -29.28 55.94
N ASP A 206 51.64 -29.92 55.44
CA ASP A 206 51.12 -31.07 56.08
C ASP A 206 50.29 -31.97 55.15
N GLU A 207 50.57 -33.22 55.20
CA GLU A 207 49.85 -34.36 54.59
C GLU A 207 48.53 -34.60 55.31
N GLY A 208 47.53 -35.14 54.59
CA GLY A 208 46.34 -35.70 55.23
C GLY A 208 45.34 -36.24 54.23
N ASP A 209 45.36 -37.52 54.17
CA ASP A 209 44.69 -38.53 53.36
C ASP A 209 43.14 -38.62 53.59
N PRO A 210 42.44 -39.39 52.80
CA PRO A 210 41.03 -39.19 52.39
C PRO A 210 40.07 -40.06 53.27
N THR A 211 38.78 -39.71 53.18
CA THR A 211 37.65 -40.63 53.18
C THR A 211 36.33 -39.91 53.46
N SER A 212 35.38 -39.96 52.61
CA SER A 212 34.15 -40.76 52.75
C SER A 212 33.10 -40.39 51.77
N ALA A 213 32.69 -41.38 51.05
CA ALA A 213 31.54 -41.38 50.17
C ALA A 213 30.23 -41.34 50.96
N ASP A 214 29.19 -40.73 50.37
CA ASP A 214 27.86 -41.35 50.48
C ASP A 214 26.99 -40.92 49.26
N PRO A 215 26.20 -41.86 48.73
CA PRO A 215 25.60 -41.83 47.42
C PRO A 215 24.11 -41.58 47.53
N ASN A 216 23.57 -40.70 46.68
CA ASN A 216 22.23 -40.92 46.14
C ASN A 216 21.92 -39.90 45.03
N THR A 217 21.96 -40.43 43.83
CA THR A 217 21.40 -39.85 42.64
C THR A 217 20.62 -40.88 41.90
N PRO A 218 19.61 -40.59 41.16
CA PRO A 218 19.32 -41.39 39.99
C PRO A 218 19.71 -40.65 38.71
N GLN A 219 20.46 -41.37 37.88
CA GLN A 219 20.74 -41.15 36.47
C GLN A 219 19.45 -41.09 35.65
N SER A 220 19.48 -40.28 34.62
CA SER A 220 18.79 -40.57 33.39
C SER A 220 19.72 -40.29 32.23
N ASP A 221 20.02 -41.38 31.53
CA ASP A 221 20.75 -41.47 30.29
C ASP A 221 19.98 -40.70 29.20
N ASP A 222 20.72 -39.99 28.36
CA ASP A 222 20.47 -39.98 26.91
C ASP A 222 21.74 -39.51 26.19
N ASP A 223 22.35 -40.48 25.53
CA ASP A 223 23.45 -40.35 24.58
C ASP A 223 23.05 -39.50 23.38
N TRP A 224 23.91 -38.62 22.94
CA TRP A 224 24.17 -38.43 21.50
C TRP A 224 25.55 -37.85 21.22
N ASP A 225 26.33 -38.65 20.48
CA ASP A 225 27.61 -38.36 19.86
C ASP A 225 27.55 -37.13 18.94
N GLY A 226 28.61 -36.37 18.97
CA GLY A 226 28.87 -35.31 18.00
C GLY A 226 30.35 -34.93 18.03
N ASP A 227 31.08 -35.41 17.07
CA ASP A 227 32.49 -35.22 16.78
C ASP A 227 33.01 -33.80 17.03
N GLN A 228 34.03 -33.68 17.87
CA GLN A 228 34.92 -32.53 17.97
C GLN A 228 36.22 -32.79 17.21
N GLU A 229 36.42 -32.08 16.09
CA GLU A 229 37.74 -31.95 15.49
C GLU A 229 38.62 -31.00 16.31
N GLU A 230 39.64 -31.57 16.94
CA GLU A 230 40.73 -30.82 17.57
C GLU A 230 41.64 -30.16 16.53
N GLY A 231 41.50 -28.80 16.35
CA GLY A 231 42.45 -27.96 15.64
C GLY A 231 43.64 -27.59 16.53
N LYS A 232 44.81 -28.09 16.22
CA LYS A 232 46.10 -27.80 16.85
C LYS A 232 46.40 -26.30 16.90
N LYS A 233 46.67 -25.76 18.08
CA LYS A 233 47.32 -24.45 18.29
C LYS A 233 48.80 -24.52 17.89
N PRO A 234 49.32 -23.56 17.09
CA PRO A 234 50.76 -23.34 17.00
C PRO A 234 51.23 -22.47 18.17
N ALA A 235 52.28 -22.91 18.83
CA ALA A 235 53.03 -22.12 19.81
C ALA A 235 53.82 -21.05 19.09
N GLY A 236 53.66 -19.78 19.48
CA GLY A 236 54.47 -18.68 18.98
C GLY A 236 54.12 -17.34 19.56
N GLY A 237 54.95 -16.77 20.44
CA GLY A 237 55.18 -15.33 20.60
C GLY A 237 54.28 -14.58 21.58
N ASP A 238 54.77 -14.40 22.77
CA ASP A 238 54.26 -13.60 23.90
C ASP A 238 54.35 -12.07 23.69
N THR A 239 53.70 -11.55 22.61
CA THR A 239 53.54 -10.08 22.40
C THR A 239 52.10 -9.69 22.03
N GLY A 240 51.20 -10.63 21.65
CA GLY A 240 49.84 -10.33 21.26
C GLY A 240 48.84 -10.25 22.43
N GLY A 241 49.14 -10.85 23.60
CA GLY A 241 48.23 -10.86 24.75
C GLY A 241 48.08 -9.53 25.49
N LYS A 242 49.01 -8.58 25.28
CA LYS A 242 49.00 -7.27 25.96
C LYS A 242 48.15 -6.23 25.25
N GLU A 243 48.02 -6.30 23.95
CA GLU A 243 47.16 -5.43 23.17
C GLU A 243 45.69 -5.88 23.18
N GLN A 244 45.42 -7.18 23.14
CA GLN A 244 44.05 -7.72 23.23
C GLN A 244 43.34 -7.35 24.53
N ASP A 245 44.06 -7.32 25.67
CA ASP A 245 43.51 -6.99 27.00
C ASP A 245 43.16 -5.49 27.15
N ILE A 246 43.75 -4.58 26.36
CA ILE A 246 43.43 -3.16 26.33
C ILE A 246 42.29 -2.90 25.37
N ASP A 247 42.26 -3.56 24.22
CA ASP A 247 41.20 -3.41 23.24
C ASP A 247 39.83 -3.89 23.79
N GLU A 248 39.80 -4.95 24.58
CA GLU A 248 38.56 -5.44 25.27
C GLU A 248 38.05 -4.46 26.34
N GLN A 249 38.93 -3.64 26.95
CA GLN A 249 38.56 -2.60 27.92
C GLN A 249 38.04 -1.31 27.23
N LEU A 250 38.37 -1.12 25.97
CA LEU A 250 38.01 0.05 25.18
C LEU A 250 36.67 -0.15 24.46
N GLU A 251 36.23 -1.38 24.22
CA GLU A 251 34.94 -1.65 23.62
C GLU A 251 33.77 -1.23 24.54
N SER A 252 32.68 -0.67 23.96
CA SER A 252 31.47 -0.33 24.69
C SER A 252 30.73 -1.59 25.13
N LYS A 253 30.71 -1.84 26.42
CA LYS A 253 29.99 -2.99 27.03
C LYS A 253 28.48 -2.80 26.96
N THR A 254 27.98 -1.59 27.10
CA THR A 254 26.56 -1.28 27.04
C THR A 254 26.02 -1.46 25.64
N GLU A 255 26.75 -1.08 24.60
CA GLU A 255 26.37 -1.29 23.22
C GLU A 255 26.40 -2.78 22.86
N ARG A 256 27.43 -3.52 23.28
CA ARG A 256 27.51 -4.97 23.07
C ARG A 256 26.38 -5.73 23.78
N ASN A 257 26.07 -5.40 25.02
CA ASN A 257 24.96 -5.99 25.76
C ASN A 257 23.61 -5.69 25.11
N PHE A 258 23.44 -4.45 24.65
CA PHE A 258 22.27 -4.01 23.92
C PHE A 258 22.07 -4.86 22.66
N ASN A 259 23.08 -4.99 21.82
CA ASN A 259 23.03 -5.79 20.59
C ASN A 259 22.77 -7.27 20.85
N ASN A 260 23.43 -7.89 21.83
CA ASN A 260 23.23 -9.30 22.19
C ASN A 260 21.79 -9.57 22.68
N LYS A 261 21.19 -8.66 23.46
CA LYS A 261 19.80 -8.80 23.92
C LYS A 261 18.80 -8.59 22.79
N LEU A 262 19.10 -7.72 21.84
CA LEU A 262 18.26 -7.53 20.65
C LEU A 262 18.16 -8.79 19.80
N GLU A 263 19.24 -9.58 19.67
CA GLU A 263 19.22 -10.86 18.94
C GLU A 263 18.20 -11.84 19.52
N THR A 264 17.98 -11.84 20.83
CA THR A 264 17.02 -12.73 21.49
C THR A 264 15.56 -12.34 21.29
N LEU A 265 15.29 -11.08 20.93
CA LEU A 265 13.93 -10.56 20.71
C LEU A 265 13.40 -10.79 19.30
N ALA A 266 14.26 -10.96 18.32
CA ALA A 266 13.84 -11.13 16.94
C ALA A 266 12.81 -12.28 16.83
N ASP A 267 11.61 -11.96 16.37
CA ASP A 267 10.57 -12.95 16.14
C ASP A 267 10.83 -13.68 14.82
N GLN A 268 11.40 -14.86 14.93
CA GLN A 268 11.63 -15.75 13.79
C GLN A 268 10.38 -16.52 13.35
N SER A 269 9.23 -16.37 14.03
CA SER A 269 7.99 -17.05 13.69
C SER A 269 7.27 -16.46 12.49
N THR A 270 7.61 -15.24 12.11
CA THR A 270 6.97 -14.51 10.98
C THR A 270 8.03 -13.92 10.06
N GLN A 271 7.88 -14.16 8.76
CA GLN A 271 8.72 -13.58 7.71
C GLN A 271 7.87 -12.77 6.75
N TYR A 272 8.31 -11.54 6.43
CA TYR A 272 7.70 -10.69 5.41
C TYR A 272 8.46 -10.84 4.09
N ILE A 273 7.70 -11.15 3.02
CA ILE A 273 8.25 -11.31 1.68
C ILE A 273 7.68 -10.21 0.81
N TYR A 274 8.57 -9.43 0.21
CA TYR A 274 8.19 -8.29 -0.64
C TYR A 274 8.27 -8.69 -2.10
N HIS A 275 7.16 -8.52 -2.80
CA HIS A 275 7.00 -8.80 -4.22
C HIS A 275 6.85 -7.51 -5.00
N LYS A 276 7.17 -7.55 -6.27
CA LYS A 276 6.78 -6.53 -7.24
C LYS A 276 5.40 -6.83 -7.79
N MET A 277 4.66 -5.78 -8.18
CA MET A 277 3.41 -6.01 -8.91
C MET A 277 3.71 -6.69 -10.25
N PRO A 278 3.07 -7.83 -10.55
CA PRO A 278 3.29 -8.53 -11.81
C PRO A 278 2.82 -7.70 -12.99
N ASN A 279 3.48 -7.86 -14.14
CA ASN A 279 3.07 -7.27 -15.41
C ASN A 279 2.15 -8.23 -16.17
N CYS A 280 1.26 -7.64 -16.98
CA CYS A 280 0.46 -8.43 -17.94
C CYS A 280 1.34 -8.81 -19.12
N ILE A 281 1.97 -9.95 -19.03
CA ILE A 281 2.77 -10.55 -20.10
C ILE A 281 2.27 -11.97 -20.35
N PRO A 282 2.49 -12.52 -21.50
CA PRO A 282 3.37 -12.05 -22.57
C PRO A 282 2.70 -11.19 -23.67
N TYR A 283 1.42 -10.88 -23.58
CA TYR A 283 0.67 -10.14 -24.62
C TYR A 283 -0.12 -8.96 -24.04
N ASP A 284 -0.50 -8.00 -24.88
CA ASP A 284 -1.44 -6.94 -24.51
C ASP A 284 -2.86 -7.54 -24.45
N PRO A 285 -3.51 -7.57 -23.28
CA PRO A 285 -4.82 -8.20 -23.14
C PRO A 285 -5.96 -7.38 -23.76
N VAL A 286 -5.71 -6.16 -24.25
CA VAL A 286 -6.77 -5.30 -24.77
C VAL A 286 -7.16 -5.69 -26.19
N VAL A 287 -8.43 -6.05 -26.35
CA VAL A 287 -9.05 -6.24 -27.67
C VAL A 287 -9.69 -4.91 -28.08
N PRO A 288 -9.11 -4.19 -29.06
CA PRO A 288 -9.61 -2.89 -29.46
C PRO A 288 -10.99 -2.97 -30.12
N PHE A 289 -11.80 -1.94 -29.94
CA PHE A 289 -13.18 -1.89 -30.45
C PHE A 289 -13.27 -2.13 -31.97
N GLN A 290 -12.27 -1.69 -32.75
CA GLN A 290 -12.22 -1.94 -34.19
C GLN A 290 -12.22 -3.45 -34.52
N ARG A 291 -11.44 -4.23 -33.75
CA ARG A 291 -11.39 -5.69 -33.90
C ARG A 291 -12.74 -6.32 -33.54
N ILE A 292 -13.35 -5.86 -32.40
CA ILE A 292 -14.67 -6.32 -31.97
C ILE A 292 -15.73 -6.03 -33.04
N LEU A 293 -15.78 -4.84 -33.60
CA LEU A 293 -16.71 -4.45 -34.66
C LEU A 293 -16.53 -5.30 -35.93
N LYS A 294 -15.26 -5.54 -36.33
CA LYS A 294 -14.93 -6.37 -37.50
C LYS A 294 -15.32 -7.83 -37.32
N GLU A 295 -15.00 -8.42 -36.18
CA GLU A 295 -15.33 -9.81 -35.89
C GLU A 295 -16.83 -9.99 -35.69
N SER A 296 -17.50 -9.08 -34.99
CA SER A 296 -18.95 -9.14 -34.77
C SER A 296 -19.78 -8.88 -36.03
N SER A 297 -19.22 -8.29 -37.09
CA SER A 297 -19.94 -8.17 -38.36
C SER A 297 -20.28 -9.53 -38.98
N LYS A 298 -19.46 -10.55 -38.73
CA LYS A 298 -19.70 -11.92 -39.15
C LYS A 298 -20.82 -12.63 -38.42
N LEU A 299 -21.28 -12.08 -37.25
CA LEU A 299 -22.39 -12.64 -36.49
C LEU A 299 -23.72 -12.69 -37.27
N GLU A 300 -23.89 -11.79 -38.21
CA GLU A 300 -25.08 -11.76 -39.07
C GLU A 300 -25.10 -12.95 -40.03
N GLU A 301 -23.93 -13.53 -40.34
CA GLU A 301 -23.74 -14.68 -41.27
C GLU A 301 -23.73 -16.02 -40.53
N MET A 302 -23.45 -16.04 -39.23
CA MET A 302 -23.33 -17.29 -38.47
C MET A 302 -24.73 -17.94 -38.27
N GLN A 303 -24.82 -19.22 -38.62
CA GLN A 303 -25.94 -20.06 -38.18
C GLN A 303 -25.87 -20.26 -36.70
N LEU A 304 -26.86 -19.76 -36.00
CA LEU A 304 -26.99 -19.95 -34.56
C LEU A 304 -27.23 -21.43 -34.26
N ALA A 305 -26.43 -22.01 -33.38
CA ALA A 305 -26.66 -23.35 -32.91
C ALA A 305 -28.11 -23.45 -32.31
N GLU A 306 -28.88 -24.38 -32.83
CA GLU A 306 -30.31 -24.60 -32.51
C GLU A 306 -30.59 -24.70 -30.99
N TYR A 307 -29.59 -25.17 -30.24
CA TYR A 307 -29.62 -25.30 -28.79
C TYR A 307 -29.70 -23.95 -28.05
N TYR A 308 -28.94 -22.93 -28.48
CA TYR A 308 -28.94 -21.61 -27.82
C TYR A 308 -30.21 -20.82 -28.11
N MET A 309 -30.75 -20.96 -29.31
CA MET A 309 -32.00 -20.30 -29.69
C MET A 309 -33.22 -20.82 -28.95
N ARG A 310 -33.28 -22.14 -28.66
CA ARG A 310 -34.30 -22.71 -27.80
C ARG A 310 -34.29 -22.10 -26.40
N ARG A 311 -33.15 -21.79 -25.85
CA ARG A 311 -32.99 -21.20 -24.51
C ARG A 311 -33.42 -19.73 -24.45
N ILE A 312 -33.16 -18.96 -25.50
CA ILE A 312 -33.48 -17.53 -25.59
C ILE A 312 -34.99 -17.32 -25.88
N TYR A 313 -35.56 -18.12 -26.74
CA TYR A 313 -36.95 -17.93 -27.24
C TYR A 313 -37.97 -18.99 -26.81
N GLY A 314 -37.64 -19.80 -25.82
CA GLY A 314 -38.58 -20.81 -25.33
C GLY A 314 -38.99 -21.86 -26.38
N GLY A 315 -38.14 -22.11 -27.39
CA GLY A 315 -38.34 -23.15 -28.41
C GLY A 315 -38.87 -22.64 -29.77
N THR A 316 -39.26 -21.38 -29.89
CA THR A 316 -39.72 -20.80 -31.18
C THR A 316 -38.63 -19.90 -31.77
N MET A 317 -37.98 -20.39 -32.82
CA MET A 317 -37.10 -19.53 -33.64
C MET A 317 -37.95 -18.53 -34.42
N PRO A 318 -37.56 -17.25 -34.52
CA PRO A 318 -38.03 -16.42 -35.60
C PRO A 318 -37.54 -17.01 -36.89
N SER A 319 -38.45 -17.57 -37.70
CA SER A 319 -38.13 -18.14 -39.02
C SER A 319 -37.60 -17.11 -39.98
N ASP A 320 -37.72 -15.84 -39.67
CA ASP A 320 -37.36 -14.72 -40.50
C ASP A 320 -36.22 -13.87 -39.86
N LYS A 321 -35.00 -14.04 -40.40
CA LYS A 321 -33.80 -13.28 -40.05
C LYS A 321 -34.01 -11.76 -40.22
N GLN A 322 -34.82 -11.36 -41.22
CA GLN A 322 -35.11 -9.96 -41.48
C GLN A 322 -36.04 -9.37 -40.42
N ALA A 323 -37.06 -10.12 -39.97
CA ALA A 323 -37.94 -9.71 -38.89
C ALA A 323 -37.17 -9.49 -37.57
N TYR A 324 -36.23 -10.38 -37.25
CA TYR A 324 -35.37 -10.21 -36.06
C TYR A 324 -34.51 -8.92 -36.15
N GLN A 325 -33.85 -8.71 -37.27
CA GLN A 325 -33.02 -7.50 -37.46
C GLN A 325 -33.85 -6.22 -37.37
N LYS A 326 -35.06 -6.22 -37.93
CA LYS A 326 -35.99 -5.10 -37.85
C LYS A 326 -36.37 -4.79 -36.41
N ARG A 327 -36.76 -5.83 -35.62
CA ARG A 327 -37.09 -5.66 -34.20
C ARG A 327 -35.92 -5.14 -33.40
N LEU A 328 -34.69 -5.66 -33.62
CA LEU A 328 -33.51 -5.19 -32.94
C LEU A 328 -33.24 -3.71 -33.24
N ILE A 329 -33.39 -3.26 -34.50
CA ILE A 329 -33.23 -1.86 -34.88
C ILE A 329 -34.29 -1.00 -34.20
N GLU A 330 -35.54 -1.44 -34.16
CA GLU A 330 -36.65 -0.75 -33.48
C GLU A 330 -36.37 -0.63 -31.97
N GLU A 331 -35.90 -1.69 -31.34
CA GLU A 331 -35.54 -1.72 -29.91
C GLU A 331 -34.36 -0.76 -29.61
N VAL A 332 -33.29 -0.80 -30.40
CA VAL A 332 -32.14 0.11 -30.29
C VAL A 332 -32.56 1.58 -30.46
N ASN A 333 -33.42 1.86 -31.46
CA ASN A 333 -33.91 3.23 -31.72
C ASN A 333 -34.80 3.74 -30.56
N LYS A 334 -35.69 2.90 -30.05
CA LYS A 334 -36.48 3.20 -28.87
C LYS A 334 -35.62 3.50 -27.66
N PHE A 335 -34.67 2.62 -27.35
CA PHE A 335 -33.73 2.81 -26.26
C PHE A 335 -32.96 4.14 -26.40
N LYS A 336 -32.45 4.48 -27.59
CA LYS A 336 -31.71 5.74 -27.82
C LYS A 336 -32.61 6.97 -27.58
N THR A 337 -33.87 6.92 -28.01
CA THR A 337 -34.83 8.02 -27.82
C THR A 337 -35.09 8.22 -26.33
N ASP A 338 -35.38 7.16 -25.61
CA ASP A 338 -35.68 7.18 -24.17
C ASP A 338 -34.45 7.63 -23.36
N SER A 339 -33.26 7.15 -23.73
CA SER A 339 -32.00 7.52 -23.12
C SER A 339 -31.61 8.98 -23.34
N THR A 340 -31.98 9.55 -24.49
CA THR A 340 -31.63 10.97 -24.82
C THR A 340 -32.18 11.93 -23.78
N SER A 341 -33.40 11.73 -23.30
CA SER A 341 -34.02 12.58 -22.27
C SER A 341 -33.27 12.46 -20.93
N ALA A 342 -32.91 11.26 -20.50
CA ALA A 342 -32.14 11.03 -19.28
C ALA A 342 -30.73 11.64 -19.37
N VAL A 343 -30.04 11.44 -20.50
CA VAL A 343 -28.72 11.99 -20.75
C VAL A 343 -28.72 13.52 -20.79
N ASN A 344 -29.71 14.13 -21.44
CA ASN A 344 -29.84 15.59 -21.45
C ASN A 344 -30.01 16.19 -20.04
N TYR A 345 -30.76 15.51 -19.21
CA TYR A 345 -30.90 15.89 -17.81
C TYR A 345 -29.55 15.82 -17.07
N LEU A 346 -28.79 14.72 -17.22
CA LEU A 346 -27.48 14.56 -16.61
C LEU A 346 -26.51 15.66 -17.06
N VAL A 347 -26.50 16.00 -18.36
CA VAL A 347 -25.70 17.08 -18.91
C VAL A 347 -26.02 18.41 -18.24
N LYS A 348 -27.32 18.76 -18.14
CA LYS A 348 -27.76 20.01 -17.51
C LYS A 348 -27.37 20.08 -16.03
N GLU A 349 -27.54 18.99 -15.29
CA GLU A 349 -27.16 18.93 -13.88
C GLU A 349 -25.64 19.07 -13.71
N PHE A 350 -24.86 18.39 -14.54
CA PHE A 350 -23.40 18.48 -14.55
C PHE A 350 -22.93 19.92 -14.82
N GLU A 351 -23.47 20.57 -15.85
CA GLU A 351 -23.11 21.98 -16.20
C GLU A 351 -23.45 22.93 -15.05
N MET A 352 -24.60 22.76 -14.40
CA MET A 352 -24.97 23.56 -13.23
C MET A 352 -24.00 23.36 -12.06
N LYS A 353 -23.65 22.10 -11.73
CA LYS A 353 -22.69 21.79 -10.66
C LYS A 353 -21.27 22.27 -11.00
N LYS A 354 -20.85 22.14 -12.26
CA LYS A 354 -19.57 22.64 -12.74
C LYS A 354 -19.49 24.16 -12.58
N SER A 355 -20.52 24.87 -13.02
CA SER A 355 -20.61 26.35 -12.88
C SER A 355 -20.63 26.76 -11.40
N ALA A 356 -21.37 26.08 -10.55
CA ALA A 356 -21.41 26.37 -9.12
C ALA A 356 -20.04 26.13 -8.46
N THR A 357 -19.31 25.09 -8.86
CA THR A 357 -17.97 24.79 -8.35
C THR A 357 -16.93 25.81 -8.83
N GLN A 358 -17.03 26.27 -10.08
CA GLN A 358 -16.20 27.36 -10.61
C GLN A 358 -16.44 28.66 -9.85
N LEU A 359 -17.71 29.02 -9.58
CA LEU A 359 -18.07 30.20 -8.80
C LEU A 359 -17.55 30.12 -7.34
N LYS A 360 -17.61 28.96 -6.72
CA LYS A 360 -17.01 28.75 -5.36
C LYS A 360 -15.50 28.95 -5.34
N ARG A 361 -14.79 28.69 -6.43
CA ARG A 361 -13.34 28.87 -6.57
C ARG A 361 -12.97 30.24 -7.13
N ALA A 362 -13.95 31.01 -7.55
CA ALA A 362 -13.74 32.37 -8.06
C ALA A 362 -13.09 33.24 -6.96
N HIS A 363 -12.01 33.88 -7.30
CA HIS A 363 -11.37 34.84 -6.43
C HIS A 363 -11.25 36.18 -7.10
N GLN A 364 -11.31 37.25 -6.28
CA GLN A 364 -11.10 38.61 -6.78
C GLN A 364 -9.61 38.90 -6.85
N ALA A 365 -9.09 39.03 -8.07
CA ALA A 365 -7.73 39.46 -8.33
C ALA A 365 -7.64 40.94 -8.63
N LYS A 366 -6.58 41.60 -8.20
CA LYS A 366 -6.29 43.02 -8.48
C LYS A 366 -5.61 43.19 -9.84
N LEU A 367 -6.16 42.56 -10.89
CA LEU A 367 -5.58 42.50 -12.24
C LEU A 367 -6.38 43.31 -13.29
N GLY A 368 -7.40 44.03 -12.85
CA GLY A 368 -8.22 44.81 -13.73
C GLY A 368 -7.54 46.11 -14.24
N SER A 369 -8.24 46.90 -15.07
CA SER A 369 -7.78 48.20 -15.47
C SER A 369 -7.61 49.13 -14.26
N LEU A 370 -6.75 50.16 -14.40
CA LEU A 370 -6.54 51.19 -13.38
C LEU A 370 -7.87 51.83 -12.98
N ASP A 371 -8.17 51.88 -11.69
CA ASP A 371 -9.36 52.54 -11.17
C ASP A 371 -9.10 54.03 -11.00
N MET A 372 -9.53 54.83 -12.00
CA MET A 372 -9.31 56.27 -12.00
C MET A 372 -9.85 56.98 -10.77
N LYS A 373 -10.81 56.40 -10.06
CA LYS A 373 -11.34 56.96 -8.81
C LYS A 373 -10.38 56.76 -7.61
N LYS A 374 -9.43 55.83 -7.72
CA LYS A 374 -8.46 55.52 -6.67
C LYS A 374 -7.04 56.03 -6.95
N VAL A 375 -6.78 56.46 -8.19
CA VAL A 375 -5.45 56.91 -8.67
C VAL A 375 -4.89 58.06 -7.85
N TRP A 376 -5.72 58.99 -7.37
CA TRP A 376 -5.29 60.10 -6.54
C TRP A 376 -4.63 59.68 -5.22
N GLY A 377 -4.93 58.48 -4.75
CA GLY A 377 -4.38 57.90 -3.52
C GLY A 377 -3.15 56.98 -3.74
N TYR A 378 -2.49 57.05 -4.90
CA TYR A 378 -1.42 56.07 -5.29
C TYR A 378 -0.25 55.98 -4.31
N LYS A 379 0.02 57.04 -3.54
CA LYS A 379 1.05 57.04 -2.50
C LYS A 379 0.63 56.40 -1.18
N LEU A 380 -0.68 56.16 -0.98
CA LEU A 380 -1.25 55.73 0.28
C LEU A 380 -2.00 54.37 0.15
N LYS A 381 -2.24 53.89 -1.05
CA LYS A 381 -3.06 52.67 -1.28
C LYS A 381 -2.42 51.79 -2.33
N ASP A 382 -2.23 50.53 -1.98
CA ASP A 382 -1.74 49.49 -2.90
C ASP A 382 -2.82 48.92 -3.82
N ASP A 383 -4.11 49.27 -3.60
CA ASP A 383 -5.26 48.74 -4.34
C ASP A 383 -5.74 49.77 -5.38
N LEU A 384 -4.92 49.96 -6.41
CA LEU A 384 -5.20 50.95 -7.47
C LEU A 384 -5.94 50.36 -8.68
N PHE A 385 -6.02 49.04 -8.76
CA PHE A 385 -6.63 48.36 -9.90
C PHE A 385 -8.07 47.93 -9.60
N LYS A 386 -8.92 47.92 -10.62
CA LYS A 386 -10.25 47.31 -10.50
C LYS A 386 -10.11 45.83 -10.22
N ARG A 387 -10.93 45.32 -9.31
CA ARG A 387 -10.97 43.90 -9.00
C ARG A 387 -11.69 43.18 -10.15
N VAL A 388 -11.06 42.12 -10.64
CA VAL A 388 -11.63 41.20 -11.63
C VAL A 388 -11.88 39.88 -10.97
N THR A 389 -13.04 39.29 -11.16
CA THR A 389 -13.32 37.92 -10.73
C THR A 389 -12.65 36.98 -11.71
N VAL A 390 -11.61 36.29 -11.23
CA VAL A 390 -10.93 35.25 -11.99
C VAL A 390 -11.63 33.94 -11.70
N LEU A 391 -12.17 33.32 -12.73
CA LEU A 391 -12.71 31.96 -12.69
C LEU A 391 -11.57 31.02 -13.06
N PRO A 392 -11.08 30.17 -12.12
CA PRO A 392 -10.07 29.20 -12.47
C PRO A 392 -10.65 28.14 -13.43
N ASP A 393 -9.81 27.69 -14.35
CA ASP A 393 -10.19 26.61 -15.26
C ASP A 393 -10.66 25.39 -14.49
N GLY A 394 -11.71 24.75 -14.99
CA GLY A 394 -12.21 23.51 -14.42
C GLY A 394 -11.18 22.40 -14.62
N LYS A 395 -11.01 21.53 -13.61
CA LYS A 395 -10.17 20.35 -13.76
C LYS A 395 -10.74 19.41 -14.81
N ASN A 396 -9.87 18.86 -15.67
CA ASN A 396 -10.27 17.89 -16.68
C ASN A 396 -10.58 16.54 -16.01
N HIS A 397 -11.82 16.11 -16.15
CA HIS A 397 -12.27 14.81 -15.67
C HIS A 397 -12.03 13.74 -16.72
N GLY A 398 -11.78 12.51 -16.26
CA GLY A 398 -11.72 11.32 -17.10
C GLY A 398 -12.36 10.12 -16.40
N MET A 399 -12.74 9.13 -17.18
CA MET A 399 -13.43 7.94 -16.69
C MET A 399 -12.90 6.67 -17.27
N LEU A 400 -12.73 5.66 -16.40
CA LEU A 400 -12.47 4.30 -16.81
C LEU A 400 -13.51 3.40 -16.16
N PHE A 401 -14.26 2.69 -16.99
CA PHE A 401 -15.21 1.69 -16.55
C PHE A 401 -14.62 0.30 -16.74
N LEU A 402 -14.68 -0.51 -15.71
CA LEU A 402 -14.30 -1.92 -15.73
C LEU A 402 -15.56 -2.74 -15.49
N LEU A 403 -16.02 -3.44 -16.53
CA LEU A 403 -17.26 -4.20 -16.54
C LEU A 403 -16.99 -5.70 -16.43
N ASP A 404 -17.68 -6.33 -15.54
CA ASP A 404 -17.68 -7.79 -15.40
C ASP A 404 -18.37 -8.46 -16.57
N TRP A 405 -17.65 -9.38 -17.24
CA TRP A 405 -18.14 -10.18 -18.37
C TRP A 405 -18.17 -11.65 -17.99
N SER A 406 -18.68 -11.94 -16.78
CA SER A 406 -18.75 -13.30 -16.24
C SER A 406 -20.12 -13.92 -16.43
N GLY A 407 -20.17 -15.25 -16.30
CA GLY A 407 -21.41 -16.03 -16.46
C GLY A 407 -22.49 -15.70 -15.42
N SER A 408 -22.10 -15.22 -14.23
CA SER A 408 -23.04 -14.78 -13.19
C SER A 408 -23.82 -13.52 -13.57
N MET A 409 -23.23 -12.66 -14.42
CA MET A 409 -23.88 -11.46 -14.95
C MET A 409 -25.02 -11.72 -15.93
N ASP A 410 -25.26 -12.96 -16.40
CA ASP A 410 -26.24 -13.31 -17.44
C ASP A 410 -27.61 -12.67 -17.22
N THR A 411 -28.08 -12.60 -16.00
CA THR A 411 -29.41 -12.04 -15.67
C THR A 411 -29.47 -10.52 -15.60
N VAL A 412 -28.32 -9.84 -15.47
CA VAL A 412 -28.24 -8.39 -15.21
C VAL A 412 -27.41 -7.63 -16.25
N ILE A 413 -26.70 -8.33 -17.13
CA ILE A 413 -25.76 -7.73 -18.07
C ILE A 413 -26.44 -6.77 -19.07
N GLU A 414 -27.61 -7.11 -19.58
CA GLU A 414 -28.34 -6.29 -20.54
C GLU A 414 -28.71 -4.92 -19.94
N ASP A 415 -29.24 -4.93 -18.73
CA ASP A 415 -29.62 -3.69 -18.04
C ASP A 415 -28.41 -2.88 -17.59
N THR A 416 -27.36 -3.56 -17.16
CA THR A 416 -26.09 -2.92 -16.83
C THR A 416 -25.46 -2.25 -18.06
N LEU A 417 -25.46 -2.90 -19.21
CA LEU A 417 -24.99 -2.32 -20.47
C LEU A 417 -25.79 -1.10 -20.89
N LYS A 418 -27.13 -1.13 -20.78
CA LYS A 418 -27.99 0.04 -21.07
C LYS A 418 -27.59 1.25 -20.21
N GLN A 419 -27.26 1.03 -18.93
CA GLN A 419 -26.79 2.08 -18.03
C GLN A 419 -25.38 2.60 -18.43
N VAL A 420 -24.45 1.68 -18.74
CA VAL A 420 -23.11 2.03 -19.23
C VAL A 420 -23.20 2.82 -20.54
N ILE A 421 -24.08 2.44 -21.46
CA ILE A 421 -24.31 3.19 -22.70
C ILE A 421 -24.81 4.62 -22.40
N ASN A 422 -25.75 4.77 -21.45
CA ASN A 422 -26.22 6.10 -21.03
C ASN A 422 -25.09 6.97 -20.47
N LEU A 423 -24.19 6.39 -19.67
CA LEU A 423 -23.02 7.08 -19.17
C LEU A 423 -22.04 7.44 -20.30
N ALA A 424 -21.82 6.53 -21.26
CA ALA A 424 -20.98 6.79 -22.42
C ALA A 424 -21.58 7.89 -23.31
N MET A 425 -22.89 7.90 -23.54
CA MET A 425 -23.59 8.99 -24.24
C MET A 425 -23.46 10.32 -23.51
N PHE A 426 -23.55 10.33 -22.19
CA PHE A 426 -23.31 11.50 -21.37
C PHE A 426 -21.86 12.00 -21.56
N CYS A 427 -20.85 11.14 -21.41
CA CYS A 427 -19.45 11.51 -21.58
C CYS A 427 -19.17 12.08 -22.97
N ASN A 428 -19.74 11.50 -24.02
CA ASN A 428 -19.63 12.02 -25.39
C ASN A 428 -20.22 13.44 -25.52
N LYS A 429 -21.37 13.71 -24.88
CA LYS A 429 -22.00 15.06 -24.94
C LYS A 429 -21.19 16.08 -24.17
N VAL A 430 -20.64 15.78 -23.02
CA VAL A 430 -19.86 16.70 -22.17
C VAL A 430 -18.37 16.71 -22.53
N GLN A 431 -17.96 15.92 -23.54
CA GLN A 431 -16.58 15.80 -24.01
C GLN A 431 -15.60 15.35 -22.91
N ILE A 432 -16.06 14.47 -22.02
CA ILE A 432 -15.20 13.83 -21.00
C ILE A 432 -14.56 12.59 -21.62
N PRO A 433 -13.22 12.47 -21.59
CA PRO A 433 -12.53 11.23 -21.99
C PRO A 433 -13.00 10.04 -21.16
N TYR A 434 -13.38 8.97 -21.84
CA TYR A 434 -13.82 7.75 -21.18
C TYR A 434 -13.42 6.50 -21.95
N ARG A 435 -13.34 5.38 -21.22
CA ARG A 435 -13.09 4.05 -21.78
C ARG A 435 -13.88 3.00 -21.00
N VAL A 436 -14.55 2.11 -21.70
CA VAL A 436 -15.29 0.98 -21.12
C VAL A 436 -14.59 -0.31 -21.52
N LEU A 437 -14.04 -1.01 -20.54
CA LEU A 437 -13.34 -2.28 -20.70
C LEU A 437 -14.13 -3.38 -20.01
N ALA A 438 -14.50 -4.43 -20.74
CA ALA A 438 -15.11 -5.62 -20.16
C ALA A 438 -14.04 -6.70 -20.01
N PHE A 439 -13.86 -7.22 -18.78
CA PHE A 439 -12.86 -8.25 -18.51
C PHE A 439 -13.46 -9.65 -18.67
N THR A 440 -12.78 -10.50 -19.42
CA THR A 440 -13.21 -11.86 -19.75
C THR A 440 -12.06 -12.84 -19.77
N SER A 441 -12.38 -14.11 -19.59
CA SER A 441 -11.46 -15.25 -19.80
C SER A 441 -11.86 -16.15 -20.97
N GLN A 442 -12.83 -15.74 -21.79
CA GLN A 442 -13.38 -16.57 -22.88
C GLN A 442 -12.91 -16.15 -24.27
N TYR A 443 -12.35 -14.95 -24.42
CA TYR A 443 -11.85 -14.51 -25.70
C TYR A 443 -10.70 -15.43 -26.17
N PRO A 444 -10.77 -16.00 -27.39
CA PRO A 444 -9.80 -16.98 -27.83
C PRO A 444 -8.44 -16.34 -28.08
N LEU A 445 -7.39 -16.96 -27.55
CA LEU A 445 -6.01 -16.61 -27.89
C LEU A 445 -5.78 -16.81 -29.38
N ASP A 446 -5.14 -15.88 -30.04
CA ASP A 446 -4.65 -16.07 -31.38
C ASP A 446 -3.42 -17.01 -31.40
N THR A 447 -2.91 -17.33 -32.63
CA THR A 447 -1.80 -18.29 -32.77
C THR A 447 -0.52 -17.79 -32.10
N ALA A 448 -0.28 -16.48 -32.16
CA ALA A 448 0.90 -15.86 -31.54
C ALA A 448 0.79 -15.86 -30.01
N GLU A 449 -0.35 -15.48 -29.46
CA GLU A 449 -0.64 -15.53 -28.03
C GLU A 449 -0.54 -16.96 -27.49
N ARG A 450 -1.07 -17.95 -28.18
CA ARG A 450 -0.96 -19.38 -27.81
C ARG A 450 0.48 -19.87 -27.76
N SER A 451 1.33 -19.41 -28.68
CA SER A 451 2.76 -19.79 -28.69
C SER A 451 3.53 -19.17 -27.52
N MET A 452 3.06 -18.06 -26.97
CA MET A 452 3.66 -17.38 -25.84
C MET A 452 3.23 -17.96 -24.49
N VAL A 453 2.07 -18.62 -24.43
CA VAL A 453 1.52 -19.23 -23.21
C VAL A 453 1.68 -20.75 -23.30
N SER A 454 2.75 -21.30 -22.70
CA SER A 454 2.91 -22.75 -22.62
C SER A 454 2.09 -23.34 -21.46
N ASP A 455 1.43 -24.48 -21.69
CA ASP A 455 0.60 -25.16 -20.68
C ASP A 455 1.38 -25.62 -19.43
N THR A 456 2.68 -25.79 -19.54
CA THR A 456 3.57 -26.26 -18.49
C THR A 456 4.15 -25.15 -17.62
N ASP A 457 4.43 -23.97 -18.17
CA ASP A 457 4.93 -22.79 -17.41
C ASP A 457 3.86 -22.13 -16.53
N TYR A 458 2.67 -22.52 -16.72
CA TYR A 458 1.44 -21.96 -16.20
C TYR A 458 1.33 -21.98 -14.68
N ARG A 459 1.87 -23.01 -14.03
CA ARG A 459 1.74 -23.24 -12.58
C ARG A 459 2.91 -22.75 -11.76
N MET A 460 4.00 -22.32 -12.40
CA MET A 460 5.30 -22.12 -11.75
C MET A 460 5.76 -20.66 -11.65
N ARG A 461 5.10 -19.71 -12.33
CA ARG A 461 5.53 -18.31 -12.29
C ARG A 461 4.97 -17.62 -11.07
N SER A 462 5.87 -17.26 -10.15
CA SER A 462 5.53 -16.59 -8.91
C SER A 462 5.57 -15.06 -9.07
N MET A 463 4.93 -14.33 -8.16
CA MET A 463 5.02 -12.86 -8.12
C MET A 463 6.47 -12.35 -7.94
N THR A 464 7.37 -13.17 -7.40
CA THR A 464 8.80 -12.85 -7.27
C THR A 464 9.47 -12.63 -8.61
N GLU A 465 9.00 -13.26 -9.66
CA GLU A 465 9.49 -13.09 -11.03
C GLU A 465 8.92 -11.84 -11.72
N GLY A 466 7.96 -11.15 -11.10
CA GLY A 466 7.31 -9.97 -11.66
C GLY A 466 6.46 -10.28 -12.90
N GLN A 467 6.01 -11.51 -13.05
CA GLN A 467 5.19 -11.97 -14.16
C GLN A 467 3.81 -12.41 -13.69
N MET A 468 2.77 -12.00 -14.41
CA MET A 468 1.41 -12.48 -14.21
C MET A 468 1.12 -13.57 -15.23
N VAL A 469 0.74 -14.74 -14.76
CA VAL A 469 0.27 -15.82 -15.62
C VAL A 469 -1.25 -15.79 -15.61
N THR A 470 -1.83 -15.55 -16.77
CA THR A 470 -3.29 -15.55 -16.92
C THR A 470 -3.80 -16.94 -17.29
N TRP A 471 -4.87 -17.34 -16.64
CA TRP A 471 -5.46 -18.65 -16.86
C TRP A 471 -6.54 -18.60 -17.93
N ARG A 472 -6.39 -19.19 -19.05
CA ARG A 472 -7.37 -19.22 -20.16
C ARG A 472 -7.50 -17.92 -20.97
N GLY A 473 -6.43 -17.16 -21.13
CA GLY A 473 -6.46 -16.03 -22.05
C GLY A 473 -7.29 -14.86 -21.53
N PHE A 474 -6.84 -14.25 -20.44
CA PHE A 474 -7.41 -13.01 -19.95
C PHE A 474 -7.39 -11.92 -21.02
N HIS A 475 -8.54 -11.30 -21.28
CA HIS A 475 -8.66 -10.17 -22.20
C HIS A 475 -9.56 -9.09 -21.65
N LEU A 476 -9.34 -7.88 -22.16
CA LEU A 476 -10.13 -6.69 -21.90
C LEU A 476 -10.79 -6.25 -23.20
N LEU A 477 -12.10 -6.46 -23.32
CA LEU A 477 -12.86 -6.04 -24.50
C LEU A 477 -13.14 -4.54 -24.40
N GLU A 478 -12.60 -3.73 -25.29
CA GLU A 478 -12.91 -2.29 -25.36
C GLU A 478 -14.26 -2.09 -26.04
N LEU A 479 -15.34 -2.04 -25.25
CA LEU A 479 -16.70 -1.94 -25.79
C LEU A 479 -17.01 -0.51 -26.23
N PHE A 480 -16.63 0.50 -25.44
CA PHE A 480 -16.86 1.91 -25.74
C PHE A 480 -15.64 2.76 -25.38
N SER A 481 -15.39 3.79 -26.20
CA SER A 481 -14.27 4.71 -25.99
C SER A 481 -14.57 6.07 -26.62
N ASN A 482 -14.02 7.15 -26.04
CA ASN A 482 -14.05 8.49 -26.65
C ASN A 482 -13.28 8.56 -27.99
N ARG A 483 -12.54 7.51 -28.37
CA ARG A 483 -11.85 7.39 -29.67
C ARG A 483 -12.78 6.94 -30.79
N MET A 484 -13.97 6.45 -30.48
CA MET A 484 -14.96 6.02 -31.48
C MET A 484 -15.56 7.19 -32.22
N SER A 485 -15.69 7.06 -33.52
CA SER A 485 -16.61 7.90 -34.30
C SER A 485 -18.06 7.63 -33.88
N MET A 486 -18.97 8.56 -34.13
CA MET A 486 -20.38 8.39 -33.81
C MET A 486 -21.01 7.20 -34.54
N SER A 487 -20.53 6.87 -35.74
CA SER A 487 -20.95 5.69 -36.52
C SER A 487 -20.54 4.40 -35.82
N GLU A 488 -19.26 4.30 -35.41
CA GLU A 488 -18.74 3.13 -34.68
C GLU A 488 -19.45 2.95 -33.34
N PHE A 489 -19.65 4.05 -32.60
CA PHE A 489 -20.41 4.05 -31.33
C PHE A 489 -21.82 3.51 -31.51
N ASN A 490 -22.55 3.99 -32.53
CA ASN A 490 -23.89 3.51 -32.82
C ASN A 490 -23.92 2.05 -33.27
N THR A 491 -22.91 1.61 -34.02
CA THR A 491 -22.77 0.21 -34.42
C THR A 491 -22.50 -0.69 -33.21
N MET A 492 -21.61 -0.23 -32.31
CA MET A 492 -21.32 -0.97 -31.07
C MET A 492 -22.56 -1.11 -30.17
N ILE A 493 -23.39 -0.05 -30.03
CA ILE A 493 -24.66 -0.15 -29.31
C ILE A 493 -25.52 -1.25 -29.91
N LYS A 494 -25.69 -1.29 -31.25
CA LYS A 494 -26.46 -2.34 -31.91
C LYS A 494 -25.87 -3.73 -31.63
N ARG A 495 -24.54 -3.87 -31.60
CA ARG A 495 -23.87 -5.17 -31.34
C ARG A 495 -24.09 -5.65 -29.91
N VAL A 496 -23.86 -4.80 -28.90
CA VAL A 496 -24.00 -5.22 -27.49
C VAL A 496 -25.47 -5.37 -27.03
N MET A 497 -26.41 -4.78 -27.75
CA MET A 497 -27.86 -5.02 -27.53
C MET A 497 -28.39 -6.25 -28.28
N ASP A 498 -27.61 -6.81 -29.19
CA ASP A 498 -27.97 -8.07 -29.85
C ASP A 498 -27.64 -9.26 -28.96
N LYS A 499 -28.65 -9.97 -28.46
CA LYS A 499 -28.47 -11.14 -27.58
C LYS A 499 -27.52 -12.19 -28.13
N ARG A 500 -27.40 -12.30 -29.46
CA ARG A 500 -26.45 -13.19 -30.14
C ARG A 500 -25.00 -12.87 -29.83
N PHE A 501 -24.69 -11.62 -29.45
CA PHE A 501 -23.33 -11.21 -29.07
C PHE A 501 -22.81 -11.99 -27.88
N PHE A 502 -23.63 -12.20 -26.85
CA PHE A 502 -23.26 -12.91 -25.62
C PHE A 502 -23.09 -14.42 -25.80
N TRP A 503 -23.58 -14.96 -26.90
CA TRP A 503 -23.50 -16.39 -27.17
C TRP A 503 -22.51 -16.74 -28.27
N ASN A 504 -21.81 -15.77 -28.80
CA ASN A 504 -20.77 -15.97 -29.79
C ASN A 504 -19.47 -16.38 -29.12
N LYS A 505 -18.82 -17.41 -29.66
CA LYS A 505 -17.55 -17.91 -29.15
C LYS A 505 -16.51 -16.77 -29.10
N GLY A 506 -16.01 -16.49 -27.89
CA GLY A 506 -15.07 -15.42 -27.60
C GLY A 506 -15.68 -14.16 -27.00
N TYR A 507 -17.00 -13.99 -27.13
CA TYR A 507 -17.75 -12.91 -26.51
C TYR A 507 -18.78 -13.43 -25.49
N ASP A 508 -18.83 -14.74 -25.32
CA ASP A 508 -19.65 -15.39 -24.30
C ASP A 508 -19.19 -15.05 -22.90
N LEU A 509 -20.14 -15.05 -21.96
CA LEU A 509 -19.88 -14.76 -20.56
C LEU A 509 -19.08 -15.92 -19.93
N GLY A 510 -17.97 -15.58 -19.24
CA GLY A 510 -17.02 -16.56 -18.74
C GLY A 510 -16.67 -16.45 -17.26
N GLY A 511 -15.42 -16.64 -16.93
CA GLY A 511 -14.88 -16.44 -15.57
C GLY A 511 -14.70 -14.98 -15.21
N THR A 512 -14.33 -14.70 -13.96
CA THR A 512 -14.23 -13.35 -13.38
C THR A 512 -12.77 -12.96 -13.11
N PRO A 513 -11.92 -12.67 -14.13
CA PRO A 513 -10.52 -12.27 -13.95
C PRO A 513 -10.39 -10.79 -13.52
N LEU A 514 -11.12 -10.39 -12.48
CA LEU A 514 -11.13 -9.00 -11.98
C LEU A 514 -9.73 -8.57 -11.52
N ASN A 515 -9.02 -9.42 -10.79
CA ASN A 515 -7.72 -9.04 -10.24
C ASN A 515 -6.66 -8.85 -11.32
N GLU A 516 -6.71 -9.65 -12.39
CA GLU A 516 -5.86 -9.47 -13.58
C GLU A 516 -6.19 -8.13 -14.27
N ALA A 517 -7.47 -7.80 -14.39
CA ALA A 517 -7.90 -6.52 -14.94
C ALA A 517 -7.44 -5.33 -14.09
N LEU A 518 -7.48 -5.45 -12.77
CA LEU A 518 -6.96 -4.43 -11.85
C LEU A 518 -5.44 -4.27 -11.96
N VAL A 519 -4.68 -5.34 -12.14
CA VAL A 519 -3.25 -5.29 -12.39
C VAL A 519 -2.94 -4.54 -13.70
N TRP A 520 -3.72 -4.81 -14.75
CA TRP A 520 -3.59 -4.06 -16.00
C TRP A 520 -3.88 -2.55 -15.79
N VAL A 521 -4.94 -2.22 -15.05
CA VAL A 521 -5.28 -0.82 -14.71
C VAL A 521 -4.16 -0.16 -13.92
N TYR A 522 -3.59 -0.86 -12.93
CA TYR A 522 -2.45 -0.35 -12.14
C TYR A 522 -1.28 0.11 -13.02
N HIS A 523 -0.94 -0.64 -14.06
CA HIS A 523 0.17 -0.28 -14.96
C HIS A 523 -0.20 0.78 -16.00
N ASN A 524 -1.43 0.78 -16.50
CA ASN A 524 -1.79 1.54 -17.71
C ASN A 524 -2.60 2.82 -17.44
N LEU A 525 -3.22 2.96 -16.24
CA LEU A 525 -4.07 4.11 -15.93
C LEU A 525 -3.31 5.45 -16.04
N GLY A 526 -2.08 5.50 -15.57
CA GLY A 526 -1.25 6.71 -15.65
C GLY A 526 -0.91 7.13 -17.08
N TYR A 527 -0.74 6.16 -18.00
CA TYR A 527 -0.58 6.45 -19.41
C TYR A 527 -1.86 7.05 -20.00
N TYR A 528 -3.01 6.43 -19.74
CA TYR A 528 -4.31 6.91 -20.20
C TYR A 528 -4.62 8.34 -19.70
N MET A 529 -4.29 8.63 -18.44
CA MET A 529 -4.46 9.97 -17.86
C MET A 529 -3.60 11.01 -18.57
N ARG A 530 -2.33 10.71 -18.83
CA ARG A 530 -1.41 11.64 -19.53
C ARG A 530 -1.84 11.87 -20.98
N GLU A 531 -2.19 10.82 -21.70
CA GLU A 531 -2.63 10.89 -23.10
C GLU A 531 -3.84 11.81 -23.27
N ASN A 532 -4.81 11.74 -22.35
CA ASN A 532 -6.05 12.49 -22.40
C ASN A 532 -6.02 13.78 -21.53
N ARG A 533 -4.89 14.15 -20.96
CA ARG A 533 -4.71 15.31 -20.06
C ARG A 533 -5.70 15.34 -18.90
N ILE A 534 -5.94 14.18 -18.28
CA ILE A 534 -6.91 14.01 -17.20
C ILE A 534 -6.25 14.42 -15.87
N GLU A 535 -6.89 15.34 -15.15
CA GLU A 535 -6.46 15.76 -13.80
C GLU A 535 -7.23 15.07 -12.69
N LYS A 536 -8.52 14.76 -12.95
CA LYS A 536 -9.36 14.00 -12.02
C LYS A 536 -9.85 12.73 -12.69
N MET A 537 -9.32 11.62 -12.26
CA MET A 537 -9.69 10.31 -12.78
C MET A 537 -10.70 9.63 -11.87
N ASN A 538 -11.81 9.17 -12.46
CA ASN A 538 -12.79 8.32 -11.80
C ASN A 538 -12.69 6.90 -12.39
N PHE A 539 -12.28 5.96 -11.58
CA PHE A 539 -12.21 4.55 -11.91
C PHE A 539 -13.42 3.83 -11.34
N ILE A 540 -14.21 3.22 -12.20
CA ILE A 540 -15.51 2.63 -11.86
C ILE A 540 -15.49 1.14 -12.15
N THR A 541 -15.82 0.32 -11.16
CA THR A 541 -15.95 -1.14 -11.31
C THR A 541 -17.41 -1.54 -11.21
N LEU A 542 -17.88 -2.40 -12.15
CA LEU A 542 -19.23 -2.98 -12.16
C LEU A 542 -19.08 -4.49 -12.18
N SER A 543 -19.50 -5.17 -11.11
CA SER A 543 -19.38 -6.63 -10.95
C SER A 543 -20.54 -7.16 -10.09
N ASP A 544 -20.86 -8.43 -10.25
CA ASP A 544 -21.83 -9.16 -9.42
C ASP A 544 -21.19 -10.23 -8.53
N GLY A 545 -19.86 -10.34 -8.55
CA GLY A 545 -19.11 -11.36 -7.83
C GLY A 545 -17.74 -10.91 -7.33
N ALA A 546 -17.15 -11.77 -6.52
CA ALA A 546 -15.74 -11.65 -6.15
C ALA A 546 -14.83 -11.94 -7.36
N GLY A 547 -13.75 -11.20 -7.47
CA GLY A 547 -12.72 -11.50 -8.46
C GLY A 547 -12.05 -12.83 -8.22
N ALA A 548 -11.75 -13.56 -9.28
CA ALA A 548 -10.89 -14.73 -9.20
C ALA A 548 -9.51 -14.36 -8.62
N HIS A 549 -8.91 -15.28 -7.88
CA HIS A 549 -7.57 -15.03 -7.32
C HIS A 549 -6.53 -15.00 -8.43
N LEU A 550 -5.55 -14.09 -8.30
CA LEU A 550 -4.39 -14.08 -9.18
C LEU A 550 -3.67 -15.43 -9.10
N ASN A 551 -3.42 -16.06 -10.24
CA ASN A 551 -2.71 -17.34 -10.28
C ASN A 551 -1.31 -17.24 -9.66
N SER A 552 -0.64 -16.12 -9.82
CA SER A 552 0.66 -15.84 -9.22
C SER A 552 0.62 -15.82 -7.68
N THR A 553 -0.54 -15.58 -7.05
CA THR A 553 -0.68 -15.61 -5.58
C THR A 553 -1.06 -16.99 -5.03
N MET A 554 -1.65 -17.86 -5.85
CA MET A 554 -2.09 -19.19 -5.41
C MET A 554 -0.93 -20.11 -5.05
N SER A 555 0.27 -19.87 -5.60
CA SER A 555 1.49 -20.64 -5.33
C SER A 555 2.28 -20.11 -4.13
N LEU A 556 1.89 -18.98 -3.52
CA LEU A 556 2.64 -18.38 -2.41
C LEU A 556 2.42 -19.18 -1.12
N PRO A 557 3.46 -19.72 -0.49
CA PRO A 557 3.32 -20.51 0.72
C PRO A 557 2.93 -19.63 1.91
N LYS A 558 1.86 -19.99 2.62
CA LYS A 558 1.47 -19.31 3.88
C LYS A 558 2.42 -19.67 5.04
N ARG A 559 3.09 -20.81 4.97
CA ARG A 559 4.04 -21.31 5.96
C ARG A 559 5.20 -22.03 5.26
N ASN A 560 6.38 -21.88 5.79
CA ASN A 560 7.56 -22.59 5.31
C ASN A 560 8.44 -23.02 6.49
N TYR A 561 9.26 -24.06 6.29
CA TYR A 561 10.27 -24.47 7.25
C TYR A 561 11.57 -23.73 6.99
N VAL A 562 12.00 -22.93 7.96
CA VAL A 562 13.26 -22.20 7.93
C VAL A 562 14.08 -22.65 9.16
N ASN A 563 15.25 -23.18 8.94
CA ASN A 563 16.14 -23.71 10.00
C ASN A 563 15.41 -24.69 10.97
N GLY A 564 14.60 -25.62 10.44
CA GLY A 564 13.87 -26.60 11.23
C GLY A 564 12.65 -26.10 12.00
N LYS A 565 12.32 -24.79 11.91
CA LYS A 565 11.15 -24.19 12.55
C LYS A 565 10.11 -23.79 11.52
N MET A 566 8.83 -23.94 11.86
CA MET A 566 7.72 -23.50 11.01
C MET A 566 7.56 -21.99 11.15
N VAL A 567 7.70 -21.25 10.03
CA VAL A 567 7.62 -19.81 9.95
C VAL A 567 6.36 -19.40 9.15
N ASN A 568 5.59 -18.46 9.67
CA ASN A 568 4.47 -17.87 8.96
C ASN A 568 4.99 -16.85 7.93
N MET A 569 4.59 -17.01 6.68
CA MET A 569 5.00 -16.10 5.61
C MET A 569 3.91 -15.10 5.34
N ARG A 570 4.26 -13.81 5.36
CA ARG A 570 3.37 -12.71 4.99
C ARG A 570 3.86 -12.07 3.70
N HIS A 571 3.05 -12.18 2.68
CA HIS A 571 3.38 -11.67 1.35
C HIS A 571 2.85 -10.25 1.17
N LEU A 572 3.73 -9.34 0.79
CA LEU A 572 3.42 -7.93 0.53
C LEU A 572 3.83 -7.57 -0.89
N VAL A 573 3.01 -6.82 -1.59
CA VAL A 573 3.40 -6.19 -2.86
C VAL A 573 3.78 -4.74 -2.59
N ARG A 574 4.93 -4.34 -3.10
CA ARG A 574 5.44 -2.97 -3.00
C ARG A 574 5.21 -2.22 -4.31
N ASP A 575 4.69 -1.03 -4.20
CA ASP A 575 4.60 -0.11 -5.33
C ASP A 575 5.92 0.67 -5.52
N ASP A 576 6.47 0.63 -6.73
CA ASP A 576 7.76 1.25 -7.06
C ASP A 576 7.73 2.79 -6.98
N VAL A 577 6.57 3.42 -7.17
CA VAL A 577 6.41 4.88 -7.18
C VAL A 577 6.15 5.41 -5.78
N THR A 578 5.12 4.87 -5.11
CA THR A 578 4.71 5.35 -3.78
C THR A 578 5.53 4.73 -2.66
N LYS A 579 6.34 3.70 -2.96
CA LYS A 579 7.11 2.90 -2.00
C LYS A 579 6.28 2.23 -0.89
N LYS A 580 4.96 2.32 -0.96
CA LYS A 580 4.06 1.68 0.00
C LYS A 580 3.96 0.17 -0.26
N SER A 581 3.77 -0.59 0.81
CA SER A 581 3.60 -2.04 0.75
C SER A 581 2.17 -2.42 1.14
N TYR A 582 1.60 -3.40 0.46
CA TYR A 582 0.22 -3.84 0.63
C TYR A 582 0.16 -5.36 0.75
N PRO A 583 -0.65 -5.91 1.68
CA PRO A 583 -0.80 -7.36 1.78
C PRO A 583 -1.44 -7.93 0.51
N ILE A 584 -0.93 -9.06 0.04
CA ILE A 584 -1.43 -9.72 -1.19
C ILE A 584 -1.98 -11.12 -0.88
N ASP A 585 -2.37 -11.38 0.33
CA ASP A 585 -3.06 -12.61 0.70
C ASP A 585 -4.33 -12.80 -0.12
N ILE A 586 -4.71 -14.05 -0.37
CA ILE A 586 -5.84 -14.41 -1.22
C ILE A 586 -7.13 -13.64 -0.86
N GLU A 587 -7.36 -13.41 0.44
CA GLU A 587 -8.57 -12.74 0.93
C GLU A 587 -8.56 -11.21 0.74
N GLN A 588 -7.36 -10.60 0.66
CA GLN A 588 -7.18 -9.15 0.66
C GLN A 588 -6.67 -8.58 -0.67
N GLN A 589 -6.34 -9.43 -1.65
CA GLN A 589 -5.65 -9.00 -2.86
C GLN A 589 -6.43 -7.94 -3.66
N THR A 590 -7.74 -8.12 -3.85
CA THR A 590 -8.57 -7.16 -4.59
C THR A 590 -8.58 -5.79 -3.92
N GLU A 591 -8.80 -5.77 -2.59
CA GLU A 591 -8.77 -4.54 -1.79
C GLU A 591 -7.38 -3.85 -1.87
N SER A 592 -6.32 -4.63 -1.77
CA SER A 592 -4.94 -4.14 -1.81
C SER A 592 -4.59 -3.55 -3.17
N ILE A 593 -4.95 -4.23 -4.28
CA ILE A 593 -4.69 -3.71 -5.63
C ILE A 593 -5.46 -2.41 -5.88
N LEU A 594 -6.72 -2.32 -5.44
CA LEU A 594 -7.53 -1.10 -5.55
C LEU A 594 -6.91 0.06 -4.77
N LYS A 595 -6.42 -0.18 -3.54
CA LYS A 595 -5.68 0.82 -2.75
C LYS A 595 -4.41 1.26 -3.44
N MET A 596 -3.66 0.33 -4.04
CA MET A 596 -2.45 0.64 -4.81
C MET A 596 -2.76 1.54 -6.02
N ILE A 597 -3.81 1.22 -6.79
CA ILE A 597 -4.25 2.04 -7.93
C ILE A 597 -4.58 3.46 -7.47
N LYS A 598 -5.35 3.57 -6.39
CA LYS A 598 -5.75 4.86 -5.81
C LYS A 598 -4.54 5.67 -5.35
N ASP A 599 -3.65 5.07 -4.59
CA ASP A 599 -2.47 5.75 -4.03
C ASP A 599 -1.46 6.15 -5.11
N ARG A 600 -1.28 5.31 -6.13
CA ARG A 600 -0.33 5.56 -7.23
C ARG A 600 -0.80 6.67 -8.17
N HIS A 601 -2.08 6.67 -8.50
CA HIS A 601 -2.63 7.55 -9.56
C HIS A 601 -3.44 8.72 -9.02
N GLY A 602 -3.71 8.78 -7.71
CA GLY A 602 -4.55 9.82 -7.11
C GLY A 602 -5.98 9.80 -7.64
N CYS A 603 -6.45 8.67 -8.15
CA CYS A 603 -7.77 8.52 -8.75
C CYS A 603 -8.84 8.23 -7.69
N LYS A 604 -10.09 8.55 -8.00
CA LYS A 604 -11.24 8.14 -7.23
C LYS A 604 -11.71 6.78 -7.70
N VAL A 605 -11.91 5.84 -6.77
CA VAL A 605 -12.33 4.46 -7.06
C VAL A 605 -13.74 4.23 -6.55
N VAL A 606 -14.66 3.93 -7.44
CA VAL A 606 -16.07 3.67 -7.14
C VAL A 606 -16.45 2.28 -7.63
N GLY A 607 -17.11 1.51 -6.77
CA GLY A 607 -17.60 0.18 -7.12
C GLY A 607 -19.12 0.10 -7.11
N PHE A 608 -19.65 -0.68 -8.03
CA PHE A 608 -21.04 -1.12 -8.02
C PHE A 608 -21.06 -2.65 -8.01
N TYR A 609 -21.63 -3.19 -6.94
CA TYR A 609 -21.80 -4.62 -6.77
C TYR A 609 -23.28 -4.95 -6.95
N ILE A 610 -23.60 -5.68 -8.01
CA ILE A 610 -24.98 -6.00 -8.38
C ILE A 610 -25.26 -7.43 -7.92
N CYS A 611 -26.22 -7.63 -7.04
CA CYS A 611 -26.56 -8.97 -6.55
C CYS A 611 -28.03 -9.14 -6.31
N PRO A 612 -28.56 -10.38 -6.39
CA PRO A 612 -29.95 -10.66 -6.02
C PRO A 612 -30.22 -10.32 -4.54
N ASN A 613 -31.40 -9.76 -4.24
CA ASN A 613 -31.83 -9.47 -2.87
C ASN A 613 -32.20 -10.76 -2.09
N ARG A 614 -31.27 -11.70 -2.03
CA ARG A 614 -31.36 -12.97 -1.30
C ARG A 614 -30.34 -13.02 -0.18
N LYS A 615 -30.70 -13.63 0.97
CA LYS A 615 -29.85 -13.69 2.16
C LYS A 615 -28.45 -14.21 1.85
N TYR A 616 -28.32 -15.26 1.06
CA TYR A 616 -27.05 -15.85 0.67
C TYR A 616 -26.21 -14.86 -0.17
N ALA A 617 -26.79 -14.27 -1.21
CA ALA A 617 -26.08 -13.35 -2.11
C ALA A 617 -25.61 -12.08 -1.38
N LEU A 618 -26.44 -11.52 -0.50
CA LEU A 618 -26.06 -10.35 0.31
C LEU A 618 -24.99 -10.70 1.34
N GLY A 619 -25.01 -11.89 1.92
CA GLY A 619 -23.96 -12.39 2.81
C GLY A 619 -22.61 -12.58 2.09
N SER A 620 -22.65 -13.11 0.85
CA SER A 620 -21.44 -13.20 0.00
C SER A 620 -20.92 -11.83 -0.37
N ALA A 621 -21.80 -10.90 -0.78
CA ALA A 621 -21.41 -9.52 -1.11
C ALA A 621 -20.65 -8.81 0.02
N LEU A 622 -21.06 -9.04 1.28
CA LEU A 622 -20.34 -8.51 2.45
C LEU A 622 -18.96 -9.15 2.62
N LYS A 623 -18.88 -10.48 2.55
CA LYS A 623 -17.62 -11.22 2.74
C LYS A 623 -16.63 -10.95 1.62
N ASP A 624 -17.10 -10.89 0.38
CA ASP A 624 -16.26 -10.68 -0.81
C ASP A 624 -15.65 -9.27 -0.88
N ASN A 625 -16.30 -8.29 -0.25
CA ASN A 625 -15.88 -6.90 -0.32
C ASN A 625 -15.31 -6.32 0.99
N LEU A 626 -15.43 -7.04 2.10
CA LEU A 626 -14.87 -6.65 3.40
C LEU A 626 -14.06 -7.81 4.01
N SER A 627 -12.78 -7.85 3.73
CA SER A 627 -11.85 -8.87 4.26
C SER A 627 -11.77 -8.90 5.80
N ALA A 628 -12.10 -7.79 6.45
CA ALA A 628 -12.04 -7.62 7.91
C ALA A 628 -13.43 -7.60 8.58
N PHE A 629 -14.50 -7.99 7.86
CA PHE A 629 -15.84 -7.96 8.45
C PHE A 629 -15.98 -9.01 9.56
N ARG A 630 -16.26 -8.56 10.78
CA ARG A 630 -16.44 -9.39 11.98
C ARG A 630 -17.80 -9.21 12.67
N GLY A 631 -18.74 -8.48 12.03
CA GLY A 631 -20.08 -8.25 12.56
C GLY A 631 -21.04 -9.42 12.30
N ASP A 632 -22.25 -9.37 12.90
CA ASP A 632 -23.32 -10.30 12.57
C ASP A 632 -23.81 -10.05 11.14
N VAL A 633 -23.70 -11.09 10.31
CA VAL A 633 -24.13 -11.03 8.90
C VAL A 633 -25.64 -10.85 8.78
N ALA A 634 -26.43 -11.41 9.71
CA ALA A 634 -27.90 -11.33 9.67
C ALA A 634 -28.38 -9.90 9.93
N ASP A 635 -27.85 -9.25 10.96
CA ASP A 635 -28.19 -7.86 11.29
C ASP A 635 -27.83 -6.92 10.13
N MET A 636 -26.65 -7.13 9.53
CA MET A 636 -26.21 -6.32 8.41
C MET A 636 -27.11 -6.49 7.17
N ILE A 637 -27.55 -7.70 6.87
CA ILE A 637 -28.50 -7.96 5.78
C ILE A 637 -29.83 -7.22 6.00
N ASP A 638 -30.33 -7.15 7.22
CA ASP A 638 -31.58 -6.44 7.51
C ASP A 638 -31.39 -4.92 7.35
N ILE A 639 -30.23 -4.38 7.74
CA ILE A 639 -29.85 -2.98 7.49
C ILE A 639 -29.80 -2.71 5.97
N MET A 640 -29.15 -3.60 5.19
CA MET A 640 -29.06 -3.48 3.73
C MET A 640 -30.45 -3.48 3.09
N ARG A 641 -31.33 -4.39 3.51
CA ARG A 641 -32.71 -4.47 2.99
C ARG A 641 -33.54 -3.24 3.30
N LYS A 642 -33.35 -2.64 4.48
CA LYS A 642 -33.96 -1.36 4.83
C LYS A 642 -33.46 -0.24 3.92
N ALA A 643 -32.15 -0.14 3.71
CA ALA A 643 -31.55 0.84 2.81
C ALA A 643 -32.03 0.64 1.35
N PHE A 644 -32.18 -0.59 0.88
CA PHE A 644 -32.75 -0.86 -0.45
C PHE A 644 -34.20 -0.36 -0.62
N LYS A 645 -35.00 -0.43 0.44
CA LYS A 645 -36.37 0.11 0.41
C LYS A 645 -36.39 1.63 0.40
N GLU A 646 -35.49 2.27 1.16
CA GLU A 646 -35.45 3.72 1.33
C GLU A 646 -34.73 4.41 0.18
N GLN A 647 -33.56 3.89 -0.23
CA GLN A 647 -32.62 4.57 -1.14
C GLN A 647 -32.39 3.81 -2.45
N GLY A 648 -32.74 2.53 -2.51
CA GLY A 648 -32.51 1.64 -3.65
C GLY A 648 -31.12 0.98 -3.68
N PHE A 649 -30.20 1.33 -2.77
CA PHE A 649 -28.85 0.77 -2.67
C PHE A 649 -28.37 0.81 -1.22
N TYR A 650 -27.28 0.11 -0.96
CA TYR A 650 -26.52 0.21 0.28
C TYR A 650 -25.08 0.65 -0.02
N SER A 651 -24.57 1.64 0.71
CA SER A 651 -23.19 2.10 0.58
C SER A 651 -22.29 1.42 1.60
N LEU A 652 -21.23 0.77 1.12
CA LEU A 652 -20.24 0.07 1.92
C LEU A 652 -18.91 0.81 1.87
N HIS A 653 -18.28 1.01 3.02
CA HIS A 653 -16.97 1.63 3.13
C HIS A 653 -15.91 0.62 3.55
N GLY A 654 -14.65 0.84 3.20
CA GLY A 654 -13.51 0.02 3.65
C GLY A 654 -13.10 -1.12 2.71
N SER A 655 -13.65 -1.18 1.50
CA SER A 655 -13.33 -2.22 0.50
C SER A 655 -12.16 -1.88 -0.44
N GLY A 656 -11.30 -0.94 -0.06
CA GLY A 656 -10.26 -0.40 -0.95
C GLY A 656 -10.78 0.65 -1.94
N ARG A 657 -12.09 0.83 -2.01
CA ARG A 657 -12.78 1.84 -2.83
C ARG A 657 -13.12 3.07 -1.98
N ASP A 658 -13.32 4.21 -2.62
CA ASP A 658 -13.88 5.40 -1.94
C ASP A 658 -15.32 5.13 -1.54
N ASP A 659 -16.10 4.57 -2.48
CA ASP A 659 -17.47 4.13 -2.26
C ASP A 659 -17.73 2.81 -2.99
N LEU A 660 -18.41 1.90 -2.34
CA LEU A 660 -18.94 0.69 -2.94
C LEU A 660 -20.46 0.66 -2.73
N PHE A 661 -21.20 0.67 -3.82
CA PHE A 661 -22.65 0.59 -3.81
C PHE A 661 -23.09 -0.84 -4.08
N ILE A 662 -23.77 -1.45 -3.12
CA ILE A 662 -24.45 -2.72 -3.32
C ILE A 662 -25.86 -2.41 -3.83
N VAL A 663 -26.16 -2.91 -5.02
CA VAL A 663 -27.42 -2.65 -5.74
C VAL A 663 -28.15 -3.97 -5.94
N PRO A 664 -29.41 -4.09 -5.53
CA PRO A 664 -30.18 -5.30 -5.80
C PRO A 664 -30.38 -5.46 -7.32
N ALA A 665 -30.25 -6.70 -7.81
CA ALA A 665 -30.36 -7.00 -9.25
C ALA A 665 -31.73 -6.60 -9.82
N GLU A 666 -32.79 -6.76 -9.01
CA GLU A 666 -34.12 -6.31 -9.36
C GLU A 666 -34.21 -4.77 -9.54
N ALA A 667 -33.23 -4.09 -9.03
CA ALA A 667 -33.09 -2.65 -9.10
C ALA A 667 -32.41 -2.14 -10.38
N THR A 668 -31.81 -3.01 -11.16
CA THR A 668 -31.18 -2.64 -12.43
C THR A 668 -32.17 -2.61 -13.60
N GLN A 669 -33.34 -3.21 -13.46
CA GLN A 669 -34.37 -3.29 -14.52
C GLN A 669 -34.83 -1.88 -14.94
N ILE A 670 -34.77 -1.60 -16.25
CA ILE A 670 -35.21 -0.34 -16.85
C ILE A 670 -36.70 -0.41 -17.11
N ASP A 671 -37.46 0.33 -16.33
CA ASP A 671 -38.90 0.47 -16.54
C ASP A 671 -39.21 1.67 -17.46
N GLU A 672 -40.12 1.51 -18.41
CA GLU A 672 -40.44 2.50 -19.45
C GLU A 672 -41.27 3.67 -18.90
N GLY A 673 -40.62 4.79 -18.59
CA GLY A 673 -41.29 6.02 -18.16
C GLY A 673 -40.74 7.24 -18.83
N THR A 674 -41.61 8.15 -19.21
CA THR A 674 -41.25 9.42 -19.85
C THR A 674 -40.89 10.48 -18.81
N LEU A 675 -39.71 11.05 -18.93
CA LEU A 675 -39.27 12.24 -18.19
C LEU A 675 -39.49 13.50 -19.07
N GLU A 676 -40.38 14.37 -18.65
CA GLU A 676 -40.55 15.67 -19.34
C GLU A 676 -39.49 16.67 -18.85
N VAL A 677 -38.58 17.04 -19.72
CA VAL A 677 -37.57 18.10 -19.49
C VAL A 677 -37.74 19.18 -20.52
N THR A 678 -38.13 20.38 -20.08
CA THR A 678 -38.19 21.58 -20.93
C THR A 678 -36.98 22.48 -20.70
N ALA A 679 -36.57 23.23 -21.72
CA ALA A 679 -35.38 24.08 -21.68
C ALA A 679 -35.41 25.14 -20.56
N ASP A 680 -36.61 25.55 -20.13
CA ASP A 680 -36.83 26.66 -19.19
C ASP A 680 -36.92 26.22 -17.71
N MET A 681 -36.70 24.95 -17.39
CA MET A 681 -36.80 24.47 -16.03
C MET A 681 -35.62 24.93 -15.15
N ASN A 682 -35.95 25.55 -14.01
CA ASN A 682 -34.96 25.91 -13.00
C ASN A 682 -34.52 24.68 -12.19
N SER A 683 -33.38 24.79 -11.44
CA SER A 683 -32.79 23.69 -10.66
C SER A 683 -33.79 23.01 -9.70
N ARG A 684 -34.67 23.77 -9.04
CA ARG A 684 -35.69 23.19 -8.10
C ARG A 684 -36.78 22.42 -8.83
N ALA A 685 -37.27 22.91 -9.98
CA ALA A 685 -38.27 22.21 -10.78
C ALA A 685 -37.67 20.95 -11.39
N LEU A 686 -36.43 21.02 -11.85
CA LEU A 686 -35.67 19.93 -12.41
C LEU A 686 -35.41 18.82 -11.34
N SER A 687 -34.97 19.20 -10.14
CA SER A 687 -34.77 18.26 -9.01
C SER A 687 -36.08 17.63 -8.53
N ARG A 688 -37.19 18.41 -8.55
CA ARG A 688 -38.52 17.88 -8.19
C ARG A 688 -39.07 16.90 -9.24
N ASN A 689 -38.93 17.21 -10.52
CA ASN A 689 -39.35 16.30 -11.60
C ASN A 689 -38.48 15.05 -11.64
N LEU A 690 -37.16 15.20 -11.40
CA LEU A 690 -36.28 14.06 -11.21
C LEU A 690 -36.70 13.23 -9.98
N GLY A 691 -36.94 13.87 -8.84
CA GLY A 691 -37.39 13.19 -7.62
C GLY A 691 -38.70 12.42 -7.87
N LYS A 692 -39.66 13.01 -8.56
CA LYS A 692 -40.89 12.30 -8.97
C LYS A 692 -40.61 11.14 -9.91
N TYR A 693 -39.76 11.35 -10.91
CA TYR A 693 -39.40 10.34 -11.89
C TYR A 693 -38.49 9.24 -11.27
N LEU A 694 -37.65 9.55 -10.30
CA LEU A 694 -36.90 8.61 -9.50
C LEU A 694 -37.79 7.82 -8.52
N ASN A 695 -38.84 8.46 -7.98
CA ASN A 695 -39.77 7.81 -7.05
C ASN A 695 -40.84 6.97 -7.74
N THR A 696 -41.23 7.29 -8.98
CA THR A 696 -42.23 6.53 -9.73
C THR A 696 -41.66 5.27 -10.37
N LYS A 697 -40.32 5.20 -10.56
CA LYS A 697 -39.68 4.06 -11.21
C LYS A 697 -38.34 3.76 -10.53
N LYS A 698 -38.43 2.97 -9.52
CA LYS A 698 -37.33 2.49 -8.73
C LYS A 698 -36.27 1.89 -9.66
N THR A 699 -35.03 2.44 -9.65
CA THR A 699 -33.81 1.67 -9.71
C THR A 699 -32.84 1.80 -10.90
N SER A 700 -33.21 2.04 -12.12
CA SER A 700 -32.21 2.14 -13.21
C SER A 700 -31.31 3.39 -13.14
N ARG A 701 -31.53 4.27 -12.17
CA ARG A 701 -30.90 5.60 -12.08
C ARG A 701 -29.96 5.82 -10.91
N ILE A 702 -29.80 4.83 -10.05
CA ILE A 702 -28.89 4.94 -8.91
C ILE A 702 -27.46 5.12 -9.42
N LEU A 703 -27.06 4.32 -10.40
CA LEU A 703 -25.79 4.46 -11.08
C LEU A 703 -25.61 5.87 -11.64
N LEU A 704 -26.64 6.40 -12.33
CA LEU A 704 -26.59 7.70 -12.98
C LEU A 704 -26.59 8.87 -12.00
N SER A 705 -27.40 8.84 -10.94
CA SER A 705 -27.48 9.94 -9.96
C SER A 705 -26.23 10.04 -9.10
N LYS A 706 -25.70 8.92 -8.63
CA LYS A 706 -24.45 8.90 -7.86
C LYS A 706 -23.24 9.31 -8.71
N PHE A 707 -23.26 8.94 -9.98
CA PHE A 707 -22.24 9.31 -10.93
C PHE A 707 -22.04 10.84 -11.05
N ILE A 708 -23.11 11.62 -11.11
CA ILE A 708 -23.01 13.08 -11.19
C ILE A 708 -22.34 13.68 -9.95
N ASP A 709 -22.58 13.10 -8.77
CA ASP A 709 -21.95 13.59 -7.54
C ASP A 709 -20.42 13.46 -7.57
N TYR A 710 -19.90 12.50 -8.36
CA TYR A 710 -18.47 12.27 -8.51
C TYR A 710 -17.82 13.09 -9.61
N VAL A 711 -18.57 13.43 -10.65
CA VAL A 711 -18.03 14.10 -11.86
C VAL A 711 -18.14 15.61 -11.77
N ALA A 712 -19.07 16.12 -11.03
CA ALA A 712 -19.29 17.55 -10.82
C ALA A 712 -18.60 18.09 -9.57
#